data_7030f6d7b32b07e420a3ba6afaaf50b1
#
_entry.id   7030f6d7b32b07e420a3ba6afaaf50b1
#
_cell.length_a   1.000
_cell.length_b   1.000
_cell.length_c   1.000
_cell.angle_alpha   90.00
_cell.angle_beta   90.00
_cell.angle_gamma   90.00
#
_symmetry.space_group_name_H-M   'P 1'
#
loop_
_entity.id
_entity.type
_entity.pdbx_description
1 polymer ?
#
loop_
_entity_poly.entity_id
_entity_poly.type
_entity_poly.pdbx_seq_one_letter_code
_entity_poly.pdbx_strand_id
1 'polypeptide(L)'
;MKLLIKVWCVYFILLAQSVTAQITGTIVDANTNEPLEYATAALFTQKDSILITGVITSQEGFFEIKEVKPGPYYIALSFMGYTTRKVEHITLTKNSLSHEIGTIGLILGNQLNEVVIQGERATVIHKIDRQVFDPKKFQNSQGGNAITMIKNIPSVAVDGLGEISIRGSKGFAVLINGKPTQGDATAILAQLPANALESVELITAPSAKYDPEGKGGIINIITKKGAMNGVFTQMNLRGGFPYIQDYDSQEAAQRYGIDATFNKRTNHWNISAGASYQRNDKTGRREGAVFIINQAENKQTFLPSDGERSFDDISYNGRFNVDFTPNTSDSYSVGFYAGKHTVDRLADIEYYDNNAVTPIGSEDRIYTFQYFNHNLRTRKGDFALGSFDYSHVFSNKSKFSASLLYEYTFLGGPTVNENLGSIDRSVLYQQEYNTNDNPLKGCRATIDYQWKPFSLGVIETGYQYRDLDHTGEFVYERDGVLVPEFSSAISLQRTLHSGYAQLTGTKGKWDYAGGTRLEAMNRKYSEDLKTAAPKETYTLDFVKLFPSASIQYALSEDSHVKTAYSKRVERTTTLKMNSFAEREHSEVFEQGDNQLKPEFIDLLELGYVKKFDGNTTLNATAYYRHVKNVINRVNTLAYQSNGAVLDSVLNRVYSNVGKSNAFGLEIGAQLQPTKKWSTFLGANVYSYGIDGLFTFEHRDGITRDYVVATEATIFSMNLNATYSFWENASLQFTFNYMSQTNTAQGEDSEFYTPNLALKKSFLQGKLNAVLQWQNMDMGLLKSNEQRITTFKPGEFYTTTNYRYEVDMVSLNLSYTFNGAKNKSKFIKSEFGEKEF
;
A
#
# COMPACT_ATOMS: atom_id res chain seq x y z
N MET A 1 18.87 -42.00 62.75
CA MET A 1 18.36 -40.64 63.04
C MET A 1 18.35 -39.66 61.80
N LYS A 2 19.28 -39.68 60.87
CA LYS A 2 19.26 -38.80 59.64
C LYS A 2 18.27 -39.25 58.59
N LEU A 3 17.77 -40.46 58.57
CA LEU A 3 16.80 -40.97 57.60
C LEU A 3 15.37 -40.68 58.05
N LEU A 4 15.07 -40.65 59.30
CA LEU A 4 13.73 -40.31 59.85
C LEU A 4 13.39 -38.82 59.71
N ILE A 5 14.36 -37.92 59.74
CA ILE A 5 14.17 -36.47 59.57
C ILE A 5 13.87 -36.14 58.05
N LYS A 6 14.46 -36.86 57.10
CA LYS A 6 14.16 -36.70 55.70
C LYS A 6 12.75 -37.18 55.28
N VAL A 7 12.26 -38.23 55.92
CA VAL A 7 10.90 -38.74 55.70
C VAL A 7 9.84 -37.80 56.28
N TRP A 8 10.12 -37.16 57.43
CA TRP A 8 9.22 -36.18 58.03
C TRP A 8 9.17 -34.85 57.29
N CYS A 9 10.27 -34.39 56.70
CA CYS A 9 10.27 -33.21 55.89
C CYS A 9 9.49 -33.42 54.55
N VAL A 10 9.56 -34.63 53.97
CA VAL A 10 8.78 -34.95 52.74
C VAL A 10 7.29 -35.13 53.07
N TYR A 11 6.94 -35.62 54.25
CA TYR A 11 5.55 -35.74 54.68
C TYR A 11 4.90 -34.40 55.04
N PHE A 12 5.69 -33.40 55.50
CA PHE A 12 5.22 -32.05 55.79
C PHE A 12 5.09 -31.18 54.50
N ILE A 13 5.83 -31.49 53.42
CA ILE A 13 5.71 -30.83 52.11
C ILE A 13 4.49 -31.34 51.33
N LEU A 14 4.02 -32.58 51.63
CA LEU A 14 2.82 -33.15 50.99
C LEU A 14 1.49 -32.73 51.67
N LEU A 15 1.50 -31.99 52.77
CA LEU A 15 0.31 -31.49 53.43
C LEU A 15 0.05 -29.99 53.26
N ALA A 16 0.84 -29.28 52.44
CA ALA A 16 0.50 -27.95 51.99
C ALA A 16 -0.50 -28.03 50.80
N GLN A 17 -1.71 -28.50 51.06
CA GLN A 17 -2.84 -28.25 50.18
C GLN A 17 -3.07 -26.74 50.22
N SER A 18 -2.73 -26.09 49.10
CA SER A 18 -3.12 -24.69 48.83
C SER A 18 -4.64 -24.63 48.88
N VAL A 19 -5.22 -24.18 49.95
CA VAL A 19 -6.66 -23.89 50.01
C VAL A 19 -6.90 -22.66 49.14
N THR A 20 -7.30 -22.90 47.94
CA THR A 20 -7.65 -21.82 46.98
C THR A 20 -9.11 -21.47 47.15
N ALA A 21 -9.39 -20.16 47.15
CA ALA A 21 -10.76 -19.68 47.20
C ALA A 21 -11.39 -19.82 45.79
N GLN A 22 -12.67 -20.19 45.74
CA GLN A 22 -13.41 -20.40 44.51
C GLN A 22 -14.81 -19.75 44.56
N ILE A 23 -15.29 -19.35 43.40
CA ILE A 23 -16.64 -18.84 43.18
C ILE A 23 -17.32 -19.69 42.12
N THR A 24 -18.50 -20.24 42.44
CA THR A 24 -19.25 -21.12 41.51
C THR A 24 -20.66 -20.59 41.27
N GLY A 25 -21.25 -20.99 40.17
CA GLY A 25 -22.63 -20.68 39.84
C GLY A 25 -23.08 -21.27 38.51
N THR A 26 -24.39 -21.17 38.21
CA THR A 26 -24.97 -21.64 36.95
C THR A 26 -25.72 -20.50 36.28
N ILE A 27 -25.53 -20.32 34.97
CA ILE A 27 -26.21 -19.30 34.18
C ILE A 27 -27.23 -19.97 33.27
N VAL A 28 -28.50 -19.49 33.32
CA VAL A 28 -29.60 -20.01 32.53
C VAL A 28 -30.36 -18.84 31.83
N ASP A 29 -31.16 -19.17 30.82
CA ASP A 29 -32.15 -18.23 30.28
C ASP A 29 -33.26 -18.04 31.31
N ALA A 30 -33.60 -16.80 31.64
CA ALA A 30 -34.56 -16.47 32.67
C ALA A 30 -36.02 -16.89 32.32
N ASN A 31 -36.34 -17.11 31.06
CA ASN A 31 -37.70 -17.46 30.58
C ASN A 31 -37.85 -18.97 30.36
N THR A 32 -36.82 -19.62 29.79
CA THR A 32 -36.86 -21.05 29.42
C THR A 32 -36.20 -21.96 30.44
N ASN A 33 -35.40 -21.42 31.40
CA ASN A 33 -34.51 -22.15 32.31
C ASN A 33 -33.49 -23.04 31.64
N GLU A 34 -33.27 -22.90 30.34
CA GLU A 34 -32.24 -23.65 29.62
C GLU A 34 -30.84 -23.11 30.00
N PRO A 35 -29.85 -24.00 30.20
CA PRO A 35 -28.49 -23.56 30.49
C PRO A 35 -27.87 -22.80 29.35
N LEU A 36 -27.18 -21.73 29.67
CA LEU A 36 -26.47 -20.90 28.67
C LEU A 36 -24.99 -21.32 28.61
N GLU A 37 -24.66 -22.14 27.62
CA GLU A 37 -23.27 -22.56 27.32
C GLU A 37 -22.48 -21.37 26.74
N TYR A 38 -21.19 -21.24 27.16
CA TYR A 38 -20.30 -20.14 26.75
C TYR A 38 -20.71 -18.74 27.22
N ALA A 39 -21.60 -18.62 28.20
CA ALA A 39 -21.83 -17.36 28.86
C ALA A 39 -20.59 -16.95 29.66
N THR A 40 -20.30 -15.66 29.73
CA THR A 40 -19.11 -15.14 30.40
C THR A 40 -19.45 -14.74 31.84
N ALA A 41 -18.65 -15.22 32.81
CA ALA A 41 -18.64 -14.79 34.21
C ALA A 41 -17.34 -14.05 34.50
N ALA A 42 -17.36 -12.74 34.63
CA ALA A 42 -16.19 -11.90 34.84
C ALA A 42 -16.18 -11.31 36.26
N LEU A 43 -15.10 -11.54 37.00
CA LEU A 43 -14.93 -11.13 38.42
C LEU A 43 -14.21 -9.79 38.50
N PHE A 44 -14.78 -8.85 39.24
CA PHE A 44 -14.23 -7.52 39.47
C PHE A 44 -14.09 -7.19 40.94
N THR A 45 -13.13 -6.35 41.31
CA THR A 45 -13.05 -5.76 42.65
C THR A 45 -14.26 -4.86 42.90
N GLN A 46 -14.81 -4.89 44.13
CA GLN A 46 -15.98 -4.08 44.50
C GLN A 46 -15.68 -2.57 44.51
N LYS A 47 -14.45 -2.16 44.87
CA LYS A 47 -14.08 -0.78 45.13
C LYS A 47 -13.77 0.03 43.85
N ASP A 48 -12.98 -0.52 42.96
CA ASP A 48 -12.37 0.18 41.82
C ASP A 48 -12.70 -0.47 40.47
N SER A 49 -13.56 -1.51 40.49
CA SER A 49 -14.05 -2.21 39.28
C SER A 49 -12.93 -2.73 38.36
N ILE A 50 -11.81 -3.15 38.96
CA ILE A 50 -10.71 -3.77 38.23
C ILE A 50 -11.06 -5.22 37.93
N LEU A 51 -10.93 -5.64 36.67
CA LEU A 51 -11.12 -7.05 36.27
C LEU A 51 -10.01 -7.92 36.87
N ILE A 52 -10.40 -8.93 37.65
CA ILE A 52 -9.49 -9.90 38.24
C ILE A 52 -9.28 -11.08 37.30
N THR A 53 -10.38 -11.71 36.86
CA THR A 53 -10.38 -12.88 35.98
C THR A 53 -11.76 -13.07 35.36
N GLY A 54 -11.87 -13.94 34.36
CA GLY A 54 -13.14 -14.33 33.78
C GLY A 54 -13.09 -15.76 33.25
N VAL A 55 -14.23 -16.43 33.31
CA VAL A 55 -14.43 -17.81 32.83
C VAL A 55 -15.69 -17.87 31.96
N ILE A 56 -15.82 -18.93 31.17
CA ILE A 56 -17.03 -19.24 30.41
C ILE A 56 -17.73 -20.46 31.01
N THR A 57 -19.07 -20.50 30.84
CA THR A 57 -19.89 -21.63 31.32
C THR A 57 -19.73 -22.88 30.45
N SER A 58 -19.91 -24.06 31.12
CA SER A 58 -20.01 -25.38 30.48
C SER A 58 -21.32 -25.54 29.69
N GLN A 59 -21.54 -26.72 29.11
CA GLN A 59 -22.82 -27.09 28.45
C GLN A 59 -24.01 -27.06 29.43
N GLU A 60 -23.79 -27.31 30.72
CA GLU A 60 -24.81 -27.24 31.78
C GLU A 60 -24.99 -25.83 32.33
N GLY A 61 -24.35 -24.81 31.70
CA GLY A 61 -24.38 -23.43 32.16
C GLY A 61 -23.54 -23.16 33.42
N PHE A 62 -22.75 -24.15 33.91
CA PHE A 62 -21.96 -24.03 35.12
C PHE A 62 -20.64 -23.29 34.87
N PHE A 63 -20.22 -22.45 35.83
CA PHE A 63 -18.93 -21.80 35.85
C PHE A 63 -18.24 -21.94 37.21
N GLU A 64 -16.92 -21.95 37.21
CA GLU A 64 -16.07 -22.01 38.40
C GLU A 64 -14.85 -21.09 38.21
N ILE A 65 -14.73 -20.09 39.10
CA ILE A 65 -13.57 -19.19 39.16
C ILE A 65 -12.72 -19.62 40.35
N LYS A 66 -11.47 -20.09 40.09
CA LYS A 66 -10.50 -20.58 41.06
C LYS A 66 -9.44 -19.53 41.39
N GLU A 67 -8.67 -19.77 42.47
CA GLU A 67 -7.51 -18.98 42.87
C GLU A 67 -7.79 -17.52 43.18
N VAL A 68 -9.00 -17.21 43.67
CA VAL A 68 -9.39 -15.83 44.00
C VAL A 68 -8.83 -15.48 45.40
N LYS A 69 -8.19 -14.33 45.55
CA LYS A 69 -7.71 -13.85 46.85
C LYS A 69 -8.89 -13.42 47.73
N PRO A 70 -8.79 -13.54 49.09
CA PRO A 70 -9.81 -12.97 49.98
C PRO A 70 -9.99 -11.47 49.72
N GLY A 71 -11.26 -11.00 49.62
CA GLY A 71 -11.61 -9.63 49.34
C GLY A 71 -13.09 -9.46 48.96
N PRO A 72 -13.57 -8.22 48.83
CA PRO A 72 -14.89 -7.91 48.31
C PRO A 72 -14.89 -7.80 46.80
N TYR A 73 -15.85 -8.48 46.13
CA TYR A 73 -15.96 -8.59 44.70
C TYR A 73 -17.40 -8.39 44.20
N TYR A 74 -17.56 -8.20 42.92
CA TYR A 74 -18.79 -8.44 42.18
C TYR A 74 -18.49 -9.22 40.90
N ILE A 75 -19.49 -9.97 40.42
CA ILE A 75 -19.41 -10.71 39.13
C ILE A 75 -20.36 -10.09 38.12
N ALA A 76 -19.87 -9.87 36.90
CA ALA A 76 -20.68 -9.54 35.76
C ALA A 76 -20.90 -10.77 34.88
N LEU A 77 -22.17 -11.17 34.72
CA LEU A 77 -22.59 -12.31 33.92
C LEU A 77 -23.16 -11.78 32.62
N SER A 78 -22.65 -12.25 31.50
CA SER A 78 -23.05 -11.80 30.16
C SER A 78 -23.10 -12.93 29.15
N PHE A 79 -24.10 -12.85 28.28
CA PHE A 79 -24.23 -13.76 27.13
C PHE A 79 -24.76 -13.00 25.93
N MET A 80 -24.43 -13.46 24.71
CA MET A 80 -24.80 -12.76 23.48
C MET A 80 -26.34 -12.73 23.33
N GLY A 81 -26.90 -11.53 23.21
CA GLY A 81 -28.35 -11.34 23.10
C GLY A 81 -29.06 -11.17 24.43
N TYR A 82 -28.39 -11.24 25.57
CA TYR A 82 -28.96 -11.10 26.92
C TYR A 82 -28.47 -9.84 27.63
N THR A 83 -29.29 -9.31 28.54
CA THR A 83 -28.89 -8.18 29.39
C THR A 83 -27.84 -8.64 30.39
N THR A 84 -26.70 -7.94 30.44
CA THR A 84 -25.65 -8.23 31.44
C THR A 84 -26.20 -8.04 32.85
N ARG A 85 -26.06 -9.05 33.68
CA ARG A 85 -26.47 -9.06 35.09
C ARG A 85 -25.25 -8.99 36.00
N LYS A 86 -25.28 -8.06 36.96
CA LYS A 86 -24.26 -7.98 38.01
C LYS A 86 -24.76 -8.65 39.27
N VAL A 87 -23.88 -9.43 39.89
CA VAL A 87 -24.09 -10.00 41.23
C VAL A 87 -23.07 -9.32 42.15
N GLU A 88 -23.57 -8.43 43.00
CA GLU A 88 -22.78 -7.61 43.91
C GLU A 88 -22.58 -8.24 45.30
N HIS A 89 -21.67 -7.69 46.11
CA HIS A 89 -21.44 -8.07 47.51
C HIS A 89 -20.93 -9.49 47.71
N ILE A 90 -20.12 -10.01 46.79
CA ILE A 90 -19.41 -11.28 46.98
C ILE A 90 -18.18 -11.03 47.84
N THR A 91 -18.17 -11.58 49.05
CA THR A 91 -17.04 -11.39 49.96
C THR A 91 -16.39 -12.74 50.28
N LEU A 92 -15.14 -12.90 49.88
CA LEU A 92 -14.30 -14.03 50.23
C LEU A 92 -13.44 -13.67 51.45
N THR A 93 -13.52 -14.48 52.50
CA THR A 93 -12.73 -14.30 53.71
C THR A 93 -11.78 -15.48 53.89
N LYS A 94 -10.77 -15.33 54.76
CA LYS A 94 -9.85 -16.45 55.09
C LYS A 94 -10.55 -17.67 55.69
N ASN A 95 -11.76 -17.48 56.24
CA ASN A 95 -12.55 -18.54 56.91
C ASN A 95 -13.68 -19.07 56.01
N SER A 96 -13.96 -18.40 54.86
CA SER A 96 -14.95 -18.83 53.87
C SER A 96 -14.35 -18.67 52.49
N LEU A 97 -13.72 -19.72 52.01
CA LEU A 97 -12.95 -19.77 50.75
C LEU A 97 -13.77 -20.24 49.55
N SER A 98 -15.05 -20.56 49.75
CA SER A 98 -15.97 -20.91 48.67
C SER A 98 -17.22 -20.03 48.76
N HIS A 99 -17.66 -19.51 47.63
CA HIS A 99 -18.91 -18.76 47.51
C HIS A 99 -19.71 -19.29 46.32
N GLU A 100 -20.86 -19.88 46.61
CA GLU A 100 -21.80 -20.35 45.59
C GLU A 100 -22.86 -19.27 45.33
N ILE A 101 -22.95 -18.80 44.09
CA ILE A 101 -23.90 -17.74 43.66
C ILE A 101 -25.28 -18.36 43.37
N GLY A 102 -25.35 -19.67 43.14
CA GLY A 102 -26.55 -20.39 42.72
C GLY A 102 -26.86 -20.20 41.22
N THR A 103 -28.12 -20.42 40.86
CA THR A 103 -28.57 -20.32 39.47
C THR A 103 -29.04 -18.89 39.15
N ILE A 104 -28.47 -18.28 38.14
CA ILE A 104 -28.73 -16.89 37.72
C ILE A 104 -29.36 -16.90 36.34
N GLY A 105 -30.63 -16.45 36.22
CA GLY A 105 -31.28 -16.25 34.94
C GLY A 105 -30.85 -14.94 34.29
N LEU A 106 -30.42 -15.00 33.05
CA LEU A 106 -30.25 -13.84 32.17
C LEU A 106 -31.52 -13.60 31.34
N ILE A 107 -31.92 -12.35 31.18
CA ILE A 107 -33.10 -11.95 30.42
C ILE A 107 -32.69 -11.58 28.98
N LEU A 108 -33.40 -12.10 27.99
CA LEU A 108 -33.20 -11.71 26.59
C LEU A 108 -33.44 -10.21 26.44
N GLY A 109 -32.45 -9.46 26.02
CA GLY A 109 -32.53 -8.01 25.98
C GLY A 109 -33.18 -7.49 24.70
N ASN A 110 -34.39 -6.90 24.84
CA ASN A 110 -34.90 -5.99 23.82
C ASN A 110 -34.28 -4.61 24.06
N GLN A 111 -33.22 -4.26 23.31
CA GLN A 111 -32.44 -3.03 23.34
C GLN A 111 -31.48 -2.92 24.56
N LEU A 112 -30.22 -3.22 24.27
CA LEU A 112 -29.08 -2.92 25.14
C LEU A 112 -28.75 -1.42 25.11
N ASN A 113 -28.87 -0.75 26.24
CA ASN A 113 -28.02 0.39 26.52
C ASN A 113 -26.62 -0.15 26.88
N GLU A 114 -25.83 -0.39 25.86
CA GLU A 114 -24.46 -0.86 26.00
C GLU A 114 -23.61 0.24 26.62
N VAL A 115 -23.01 -0.02 27.77
CA VAL A 115 -21.85 0.74 28.24
C VAL A 115 -20.73 0.45 27.25
N VAL A 116 -20.61 1.29 26.25
CA VAL A 116 -19.55 1.22 25.27
C VAL A 116 -18.25 1.60 25.98
N ILE A 117 -17.47 0.60 26.40
CA ILE A 117 -16.04 0.80 26.68
C ILE A 117 -15.43 1.18 25.33
N GLN A 118 -15.29 2.46 25.08
CA GLN A 118 -14.62 3.00 23.92
C GLN A 118 -13.10 2.85 24.14
N GLY A 119 -12.58 1.65 23.97
CA GLY A 119 -11.17 1.51 23.64
C GLY A 119 -10.98 2.13 22.25
N GLU A 120 -10.29 3.27 22.16
CA GLU A 120 -9.91 3.81 20.85
C GLU A 120 -9.00 2.81 20.15
N ARG A 121 -9.32 2.48 18.89
CA ARG A 121 -8.42 1.66 18.06
C ARG A 121 -7.10 2.37 17.90
N ALA A 122 -6.00 1.64 18.03
CA ALA A 122 -4.69 2.14 17.66
C ALA A 122 -4.68 2.52 16.18
N THR A 123 -3.98 3.60 15.83
CA THR A 123 -3.79 4.01 14.43
C THR A 123 -3.02 2.96 13.65
N VAL A 124 -2.06 2.31 14.32
CA VAL A 124 -1.20 1.26 13.77
C VAL A 124 -1.12 0.08 14.75
N ILE A 125 -1.25 -1.12 14.20
CA ILE A 125 -1.01 -2.38 14.94
C ILE A 125 0.22 -3.05 14.34
N HIS A 126 1.23 -3.30 15.17
CA HIS A 126 2.45 -4.00 14.78
C HIS A 126 2.27 -5.50 15.00
N LYS A 127 2.46 -6.30 13.94
CA LYS A 127 2.51 -7.77 13.97
C LYS A 127 3.92 -8.24 13.62
N ILE A 128 4.20 -9.52 13.81
CA ILE A 128 5.52 -10.10 13.51
C ILE A 128 5.93 -9.90 12.03
N ASP A 129 4.97 -9.95 11.11
CA ASP A 129 5.21 -9.90 9.66
C ASP A 129 4.73 -8.60 8.99
N ARG A 130 3.91 -7.77 9.67
CA ARG A 130 3.27 -6.60 9.06
C ARG A 130 2.91 -5.49 10.03
N GLN A 131 2.66 -4.33 9.46
CA GLN A 131 2.01 -3.20 10.13
C GLN A 131 0.60 -3.04 9.56
N VAL A 132 -0.41 -2.86 10.41
CA VAL A 132 -1.82 -2.72 9.99
C VAL A 132 -2.30 -1.32 10.36
N PHE A 133 -2.70 -0.54 9.36
CA PHE A 133 -3.16 0.84 9.49
C PHE A 133 -4.69 0.90 9.39
N ASP A 134 -5.33 1.68 10.28
CA ASP A 134 -6.78 1.94 10.23
C ASP A 134 -7.07 3.20 9.39
N PRO A 135 -7.68 3.11 8.18
CA PRO A 135 -7.98 4.26 7.33
C PRO A 135 -8.90 5.28 7.99
N LYS A 136 -9.71 4.89 8.96
CA LYS A 136 -10.65 5.78 9.67
C LYS A 136 -9.96 6.84 10.52
N LYS A 137 -8.70 6.60 10.88
CA LYS A 137 -7.87 7.53 11.66
C LYS A 137 -7.25 8.64 10.79
N PHE A 138 -7.25 8.49 9.48
CA PHE A 138 -6.69 9.45 8.52
C PHE A 138 -7.82 10.21 7.81
N GLN A 139 -8.28 11.31 8.42
CA GLN A 139 -9.44 12.09 7.94
C GLN A 139 -9.17 12.75 6.59
N ASN A 140 -7.92 13.15 6.34
CA ASN A 140 -7.48 13.76 5.08
C ASN A 140 -7.54 12.80 3.87
N SER A 141 -7.69 11.49 4.09
CA SER A 141 -7.84 10.51 3.01
C SER A 141 -9.30 10.22 2.65
N GLN A 142 -10.25 10.65 3.47
CA GLN A 142 -11.67 10.39 3.22
C GLN A 142 -12.15 11.09 1.94
N GLY A 143 -12.89 10.35 1.09
CA GLY A 143 -13.32 10.82 -0.22
C GLY A 143 -12.25 10.78 -1.31
N GLY A 144 -10.99 10.48 -0.98
CA GLY A 144 -9.92 10.18 -1.93
C GLY A 144 -9.86 8.69 -2.28
N ASN A 145 -8.72 8.26 -2.80
CA ASN A 145 -8.42 6.87 -3.15
C ASN A 145 -7.39 6.24 -2.20
N ALA A 146 -6.99 5.00 -2.47
CA ALA A 146 -6.01 4.29 -1.63
C ALA A 146 -4.64 5.00 -1.61
N ILE A 147 -4.23 5.69 -2.68
CA ILE A 147 -2.98 6.48 -2.71
C ILE A 147 -3.01 7.57 -1.64
N THR A 148 -4.14 8.29 -1.52
CA THR A 148 -4.31 9.34 -0.52
C THR A 148 -4.20 8.79 0.91
N MET A 149 -4.63 7.54 1.12
CA MET A 149 -4.49 6.89 2.42
C MET A 149 -3.05 6.46 2.69
N ILE A 150 -2.39 5.78 1.75
CA ILE A 150 -1.03 5.24 1.97
C ILE A 150 0.05 6.32 2.10
N LYS A 151 -0.18 7.54 1.59
CA LYS A 151 0.68 8.72 1.85
C LYS A 151 0.94 8.98 3.33
N ASN A 152 0.04 8.53 4.21
CA ASN A 152 0.16 8.72 5.65
C ASN A 152 0.96 7.60 6.36
N ILE A 153 1.44 6.59 5.62
CA ILE A 153 2.21 5.47 6.17
C ILE A 153 3.68 5.86 6.24
N PRO A 154 4.40 5.68 7.38
CA PRO A 154 5.77 6.17 7.58
C PRO A 154 6.79 5.73 6.55
N SER A 155 6.70 4.47 6.13
CA SER A 155 7.62 3.88 5.15
C SER A 155 7.32 4.28 3.71
N VAL A 156 6.18 4.96 3.47
CA VAL A 156 5.68 5.29 2.13
C VAL A 156 5.91 6.77 1.85
N ALA A 157 6.57 7.05 0.76
CA ALA A 157 6.67 8.40 0.20
C ALA A 157 5.97 8.45 -1.16
N VAL A 158 5.32 9.56 -1.44
CA VAL A 158 4.71 9.84 -2.75
C VAL A 158 5.26 11.17 -3.21
N ASP A 159 5.98 11.15 -4.32
CA ASP A 159 6.59 12.35 -4.88
C ASP A 159 5.55 13.25 -5.60
N GLY A 160 6.00 14.39 -6.09
CA GLY A 160 5.15 15.35 -6.79
C GLY A 160 4.54 14.80 -8.08
N LEU A 161 5.18 13.82 -8.72
CA LEU A 161 4.65 13.13 -9.91
C LEU A 161 3.60 12.07 -9.59
N GLY A 162 3.38 11.78 -8.30
CA GLY A 162 2.46 10.75 -7.82
C GLY A 162 3.07 9.36 -7.77
N GLU A 163 4.40 9.23 -7.97
CA GLU A 163 5.09 7.95 -7.87
C GLU A 163 5.25 7.54 -6.41
N ILE A 164 4.94 6.29 -6.14
CA ILE A 164 4.92 5.73 -4.78
C ILE A 164 6.23 4.96 -4.55
N SER A 165 6.84 5.20 -3.40
CA SER A 165 8.00 4.43 -2.97
C SER A 165 7.83 3.93 -1.52
N ILE A 166 8.35 2.74 -1.24
CA ILE A 166 8.44 2.18 0.11
C ILE A 166 9.92 2.14 0.47
N ARG A 167 10.31 2.92 1.51
CA ARG A 167 11.72 3.07 1.91
C ARG A 167 12.63 3.41 0.73
N GLY A 168 12.17 4.33 -0.13
CA GLY A 168 12.87 4.76 -1.34
C GLY A 168 12.85 3.77 -2.51
N SER A 169 12.12 2.67 -2.42
CA SER A 169 11.97 1.71 -3.51
C SER A 169 10.63 1.86 -4.21
N LYS A 170 10.63 2.11 -5.52
CA LYS A 170 9.42 2.24 -6.36
C LYS A 170 8.78 0.89 -6.71
N GLY A 171 9.51 -0.24 -6.63
CA GLY A 171 8.97 -1.58 -6.85
C GLY A 171 8.31 -2.13 -5.59
N PHE A 172 7.00 -2.37 -5.59
CA PHE A 172 6.26 -3.02 -4.52
C PHE A 172 5.06 -3.78 -5.11
N ALA A 173 4.63 -4.84 -4.42
CA ALA A 173 3.47 -5.61 -4.85
C ALA A 173 2.20 -5.09 -4.15
N VAL A 174 1.07 -5.10 -4.88
CA VAL A 174 -0.25 -4.76 -4.33
C VAL A 174 -1.09 -6.01 -4.23
N LEU A 175 -1.73 -6.21 -3.08
CA LEU A 175 -2.74 -7.24 -2.88
C LEU A 175 -4.09 -6.58 -2.57
N ILE A 176 -5.17 -7.15 -3.07
CA ILE A 176 -6.54 -6.79 -2.69
C ILE A 176 -7.15 -7.98 -1.96
N ASN A 177 -7.47 -7.81 -0.66
CA ASN A 177 -7.97 -8.88 0.20
C ASN A 177 -7.07 -10.14 0.21
N GLY A 178 -5.75 -9.93 0.21
CA GLY A 178 -4.76 -11.00 0.14
C GLY A 178 -4.50 -11.57 -1.26
N LYS A 179 -5.19 -11.09 -2.29
CA LYS A 179 -5.04 -11.53 -3.69
C LYS A 179 -4.04 -10.62 -4.39
N PRO A 180 -2.91 -11.14 -4.86
CA PRO A 180 -1.92 -10.32 -5.55
C PRO A 180 -2.43 -9.90 -6.93
N THR A 181 -2.14 -8.66 -7.28
CA THR A 181 -2.39 -8.07 -8.59
C THR A 181 -1.13 -8.08 -9.44
N GLN A 182 -1.25 -8.07 -10.76
CA GLN A 182 -0.12 -8.10 -11.69
C GLN A 182 0.02 -6.81 -12.50
N GLY A 183 -1.02 -5.98 -12.51
CA GLY A 183 -1.02 -4.70 -13.20
C GLY A 183 -0.21 -3.63 -12.47
N ASP A 184 -0.19 -2.42 -13.03
CA ASP A 184 0.48 -1.29 -12.41
C ASP A 184 -0.09 -0.96 -11.03
N ALA A 185 0.76 -0.96 -10.02
CA ALA A 185 0.38 -0.77 -8.63
C ALA A 185 -0.30 0.59 -8.38
N THR A 186 0.20 1.66 -9.02
CA THR A 186 -0.34 3.01 -8.86
C THR A 186 -1.72 3.13 -9.50
N ALA A 187 -1.89 2.58 -10.72
CA ALA A 187 -3.18 2.58 -11.41
C ALA A 187 -4.25 1.80 -10.62
N ILE A 188 -3.89 0.67 -10.02
CA ILE A 188 -4.80 -0.13 -9.19
C ILE A 188 -5.19 0.61 -7.91
N LEU A 189 -4.22 1.20 -7.20
CA LEU A 189 -4.47 1.96 -5.98
C LEU A 189 -5.29 3.23 -6.24
N ALA A 190 -5.11 3.88 -7.39
CA ALA A 190 -5.89 5.05 -7.80
C ALA A 190 -7.39 4.74 -7.95
N GLN A 191 -7.75 3.52 -8.35
CA GLN A 191 -9.14 3.11 -8.56
C GLN A 191 -9.86 2.70 -7.26
N LEU A 192 -9.15 2.45 -6.16
CA LEU A 192 -9.72 2.00 -4.88
C LEU A 192 -10.14 3.19 -4.02
N PRO A 193 -11.45 3.44 -3.77
CA PRO A 193 -11.86 4.53 -2.91
C PRO A 193 -11.37 4.33 -1.47
N ALA A 194 -10.79 5.35 -0.84
CA ALA A 194 -10.31 5.27 0.54
C ALA A 194 -11.44 4.91 1.52
N ASN A 195 -12.67 5.33 1.25
CA ASN A 195 -13.83 5.00 2.07
C ASN A 195 -14.26 3.52 2.00
N ALA A 196 -13.82 2.78 0.98
CA ALA A 196 -14.07 1.35 0.83
C ALA A 196 -13.08 0.48 1.62
N LEU A 197 -12.02 1.06 2.17
CA LEU A 197 -10.96 0.34 2.87
C LEU A 197 -11.34 0.07 4.33
N GLU A 198 -11.11 -1.14 4.80
CA GLU A 198 -11.19 -1.52 6.23
C GLU A 198 -9.84 -1.38 6.92
N SER A 199 -8.77 -1.84 6.26
CA SER A 199 -7.39 -1.68 6.71
C SER A 199 -6.40 -1.69 5.54
N VAL A 200 -5.22 -1.14 5.77
CA VAL A 200 -4.06 -1.24 4.89
C VAL A 200 -2.95 -1.93 5.65
N GLU A 201 -2.43 -3.02 5.08
CA GLU A 201 -1.33 -3.77 5.67
C GLU A 201 -0.05 -3.50 4.90
N LEU A 202 1.01 -3.12 5.59
CA LEU A 202 2.35 -2.98 5.02
C LEU A 202 3.23 -4.14 5.50
N ILE A 203 3.76 -4.91 4.54
CA ILE A 203 4.59 -6.09 4.78
C ILE A 203 5.94 -5.82 4.13
N THR A 204 6.94 -5.44 4.92
CA THR A 204 8.27 -5.08 4.40
C THR A 204 9.17 -6.29 4.21
N ALA A 205 9.07 -7.29 5.07
CA ALA A 205 9.80 -8.55 5.00
C ALA A 205 8.83 -9.77 4.91
N PRO A 206 8.21 -10.00 3.73
CA PRO A 206 7.22 -11.06 3.57
C PRO A 206 7.79 -12.45 3.76
N SER A 207 6.97 -13.36 4.31
CA SER A 207 7.31 -14.77 4.49
C SER A 207 7.31 -15.56 3.17
N ALA A 208 7.80 -16.79 3.18
CA ALA A 208 7.93 -17.67 2.01
C ALA A 208 6.59 -17.98 1.29
N LYS A 209 5.47 -17.87 1.99
CA LYS A 209 4.12 -18.02 1.44
C LYS A 209 3.80 -16.98 0.37
N TYR A 210 4.27 -15.76 0.54
CA TYR A 210 4.03 -14.67 -0.41
C TYR A 210 4.90 -14.80 -1.64
N ASP A 211 4.40 -14.29 -2.76
CA ASP A 211 5.21 -14.08 -3.96
C ASP A 211 6.41 -13.18 -3.58
N PRO A 212 7.64 -13.55 -3.93
CA PRO A 212 8.82 -12.75 -3.62
C PRO A 212 8.89 -11.45 -4.45
N GLU A 213 7.90 -11.15 -5.29
CA GLU A 213 7.85 -9.94 -6.11
C GLU A 213 7.71 -8.67 -5.28
N GLY A 214 8.37 -7.59 -5.71
CA GLY A 214 8.34 -6.26 -5.11
C GLY A 214 9.51 -6.00 -4.17
N LYS A 215 10.47 -5.18 -4.60
CA LYS A 215 11.69 -4.90 -3.84
C LYS A 215 11.46 -4.01 -2.60
N GLY A 216 10.37 -3.24 -2.57
CA GLY A 216 9.98 -2.40 -1.42
C GLY A 216 9.10 -3.13 -0.41
N GLY A 217 8.55 -4.30 -0.75
CA GLY A 217 7.60 -5.03 0.09
C GLY A 217 6.22 -5.20 -0.56
N ILE A 218 5.21 -5.35 0.27
CA ILE A 218 3.83 -5.59 -0.14
C ILE A 218 2.89 -4.60 0.55
N ILE A 219 1.97 -4.00 -0.20
CA ILE A 219 0.81 -3.28 0.33
C ILE A 219 -0.43 -4.16 0.12
N ASN A 220 -1.05 -4.63 1.20
CA ASN A 220 -2.28 -5.40 1.13
C ASN A 220 -3.47 -4.51 1.54
N ILE A 221 -4.39 -4.30 0.62
CA ILE A 221 -5.61 -3.52 0.82
C ILE A 221 -6.73 -4.45 1.24
N ILE A 222 -7.25 -4.27 2.44
CA ILE A 222 -8.43 -4.99 2.93
C ILE A 222 -9.66 -4.10 2.74
N THR A 223 -10.61 -4.57 1.95
CA THR A 223 -11.87 -3.86 1.73
C THR A 223 -12.90 -4.17 2.82
N LYS A 224 -13.82 -3.23 3.08
CA LYS A 224 -14.86 -3.40 4.09
C LYS A 224 -15.74 -4.60 3.82
N LYS A 225 -15.85 -5.48 4.81
CA LYS A 225 -16.83 -6.57 4.89
C LYS A 225 -17.69 -6.33 6.13
N GLY A 226 -18.98 -6.55 6.05
CA GLY A 226 -19.87 -6.40 7.20
C GLY A 226 -19.46 -7.32 8.35
N ALA A 227 -19.35 -6.79 9.55
CA ALA A 227 -18.80 -7.52 10.70
C ALA A 227 -19.82 -8.41 11.41
N MET A 228 -21.12 -8.16 11.24
CA MET A 228 -22.20 -8.85 11.96
C MET A 228 -23.30 -9.29 11.00
N ASN A 229 -24.11 -10.28 11.41
CA ASN A 229 -25.34 -10.65 10.70
C ASN A 229 -26.24 -9.43 10.55
N GLY A 230 -26.74 -9.19 9.36
CA GLY A 230 -27.57 -8.03 9.03
C GLY A 230 -27.18 -7.35 7.72
N VAL A 231 -27.69 -6.15 7.53
CA VAL A 231 -27.45 -5.34 6.33
C VAL A 231 -26.67 -4.09 6.73
N PHE A 232 -25.63 -3.79 6.01
CA PHE A 232 -24.86 -2.55 6.10
C PHE A 232 -24.83 -1.87 4.73
N THR A 233 -25.17 -0.58 4.69
CA THR A 233 -25.07 0.23 3.48
C THR A 233 -24.41 1.55 3.83
N GLN A 234 -23.42 1.96 3.07
CA GLN A 234 -22.74 3.24 3.19
C GLN A 234 -22.69 3.92 1.83
N MET A 235 -23.01 5.21 1.80
CA MET A 235 -22.89 6.08 0.63
C MET A 235 -21.97 7.25 0.98
N ASN A 236 -21.05 7.55 0.09
CA ASN A 236 -20.12 8.66 0.23
C ASN A 236 -20.26 9.58 -0.98
N LEU A 237 -20.31 10.88 -0.74
CA LEU A 237 -20.34 11.93 -1.75
C LEU A 237 -19.14 12.85 -1.54
N ARG A 238 -18.51 13.26 -2.61
CA ARG A 238 -17.42 14.24 -2.60
C ARG A 238 -17.74 15.38 -3.56
N GLY A 239 -17.48 16.61 -3.14
CA GLY A 239 -17.47 17.79 -3.99
C GLY A 239 -16.24 18.64 -3.69
N GLY A 240 -15.49 19.01 -4.71
CA GLY A 240 -14.38 19.97 -4.62
C GLY A 240 -14.82 21.35 -5.01
N PHE A 241 -14.17 22.37 -4.46
CA PHE A 241 -14.34 23.76 -4.84
C PHE A 241 -13.40 24.08 -6.02
N PRO A 242 -13.67 25.13 -6.79
CA PRO A 242 -12.74 25.62 -7.82
C PRO A 242 -11.38 25.95 -7.19
N TYR A 243 -10.34 25.98 -8.03
CA TYR A 243 -9.00 26.40 -7.60
C TYR A 243 -9.01 27.86 -7.10
N ILE A 244 -8.17 28.11 -6.10
CA ILE A 244 -8.02 29.44 -5.48
C ILE A 244 -6.94 30.24 -6.21
N GLN A 245 -5.83 29.58 -6.56
CA GLN A 245 -4.73 30.18 -7.30
C GLN A 245 -4.90 29.89 -8.79
N ASP A 246 -4.80 30.93 -9.63
CA ASP A 246 -4.81 30.78 -11.08
C ASP A 246 -3.46 30.25 -11.59
N TYR A 247 -3.51 29.22 -12.43
CA TYR A 247 -2.36 28.61 -13.09
C TYR A 247 -2.35 28.83 -14.60
N ASP A 248 -3.19 29.73 -15.08
CA ASP A 248 -3.42 29.99 -16.51
C ASP A 248 -3.83 28.72 -17.28
N SER A 249 -4.56 27.81 -16.60
CA SER A 249 -5.03 26.57 -17.21
C SER A 249 -6.21 26.82 -18.12
N GLN A 250 -6.26 26.09 -19.27
CA GLN A 250 -7.33 26.24 -20.25
C GLN A 250 -8.70 25.85 -19.71
N GLU A 251 -8.73 24.80 -18.86
CA GLU A 251 -9.95 24.30 -18.26
C GLU A 251 -9.90 24.34 -16.73
N ALA A 252 -11.07 24.59 -16.14
CA ALA A 252 -11.20 24.56 -14.68
C ALA A 252 -11.23 23.12 -14.18
N ALA A 253 -10.41 22.80 -13.17
CA ALA A 253 -10.37 21.48 -12.54
C ALA A 253 -11.72 21.10 -11.92
N GLN A 254 -12.24 19.93 -12.25
CA GLN A 254 -13.49 19.37 -11.76
C GLN A 254 -13.20 18.30 -10.73
N ARG A 255 -13.89 18.38 -9.56
CA ARG A 255 -13.66 17.43 -8.45
C ARG A 255 -14.98 17.02 -7.84
N TYR A 256 -15.44 15.84 -8.15
CA TYR A 256 -16.62 15.25 -7.56
C TYR A 256 -16.59 13.73 -7.63
N GLY A 257 -17.37 13.09 -6.78
CA GLY A 257 -17.42 11.64 -6.77
C GLY A 257 -18.52 11.08 -5.90
N ILE A 258 -18.83 9.83 -6.18
CA ILE A 258 -19.76 9.02 -5.42
C ILE A 258 -19.18 7.62 -5.21
N ASP A 259 -19.33 7.07 -4.03
CA ASP A 259 -19.03 5.68 -3.70
C ASP A 259 -20.19 5.10 -2.89
N ALA A 260 -20.61 3.89 -3.24
CA ALA A 260 -21.60 3.14 -2.50
C ALA A 260 -21.07 1.74 -2.16
N THR A 261 -21.28 1.32 -0.93
CA THR A 261 -20.95 -0.03 -0.46
C THR A 261 -22.18 -0.64 0.21
N PHE A 262 -22.54 -1.83 -0.22
CA PHE A 262 -23.59 -2.68 0.34
C PHE A 262 -22.98 -3.96 0.87
N ASN A 263 -23.41 -4.41 2.04
CA ASN A 263 -23.05 -5.72 2.57
C ASN A 263 -24.25 -6.34 3.27
N LYS A 264 -24.50 -7.63 2.99
CA LYS A 264 -25.50 -8.45 3.68
C LYS A 264 -24.84 -9.72 4.19
N ARG A 265 -24.87 -9.93 5.49
CA ARG A 265 -24.31 -11.10 6.14
C ARG A 265 -25.42 -11.89 6.87
N THR A 266 -25.37 -13.20 6.71
CA THR A 266 -26.17 -14.20 7.43
C THR A 266 -25.22 -15.24 8.02
N ASN A 267 -25.75 -16.27 8.67
CA ASN A 267 -24.92 -17.34 9.24
C ASN A 267 -24.08 -18.08 8.18
N HIS A 268 -24.60 -18.21 6.96
CA HIS A 268 -23.94 -18.97 5.88
C HIS A 268 -23.46 -18.11 4.72
N TRP A 269 -23.98 -16.90 4.55
CA TRP A 269 -23.69 -16.06 3.40
C TRP A 269 -23.16 -14.70 3.85
N ASN A 270 -22.13 -14.22 3.18
CA ASN A 270 -21.67 -12.85 3.27
C ASN A 270 -21.54 -12.30 1.85
N ILE A 271 -22.44 -11.39 1.48
CA ILE A 271 -22.51 -10.78 0.16
C ILE A 271 -22.08 -9.32 0.31
N SER A 272 -21.09 -8.91 -0.45
CA SER A 272 -20.61 -7.54 -0.49
C SER A 272 -20.59 -7.03 -1.92
N ALA A 273 -21.15 -5.85 -2.15
CA ALA A 273 -21.12 -5.16 -3.44
C ALA A 273 -20.77 -3.69 -3.24
N GLY A 274 -20.16 -3.08 -4.22
CA GLY A 274 -19.86 -1.66 -4.21
C GLY A 274 -19.59 -1.14 -5.60
N ALA A 275 -19.81 0.15 -5.79
CA ALA A 275 -19.48 0.87 -6.99
C ALA A 275 -19.01 2.28 -6.66
N SER A 276 -18.13 2.83 -7.46
CA SER A 276 -17.69 4.21 -7.32
C SER A 276 -17.45 4.88 -8.67
N TYR A 277 -17.63 6.18 -8.67
CA TYR A 277 -17.21 7.09 -9.72
C TYR A 277 -16.49 8.27 -9.07
N GLN A 278 -15.37 8.69 -9.64
CA GLN A 278 -14.60 9.83 -9.16
C GLN A 278 -13.98 10.58 -10.33
N ARG A 279 -14.13 11.90 -10.36
CA ARG A 279 -13.34 12.85 -11.11
C ARG A 279 -12.53 13.70 -10.15
N ASN A 280 -11.23 13.84 -10.39
CA ASN A 280 -10.30 14.51 -9.47
C ASN A 280 -9.19 15.25 -10.24
N ASP A 281 -9.60 16.22 -11.06
CA ASP A 281 -8.71 17.00 -11.90
C ASP A 281 -7.75 17.85 -11.05
N LYS A 282 -6.59 18.14 -11.62
CA LYS A 282 -5.54 18.95 -10.99
C LYS A 282 -4.99 19.94 -12.02
N THR A 283 -4.71 21.14 -11.57
CA THR A 283 -4.01 22.17 -12.35
C THR A 283 -2.56 22.32 -11.87
N GLY A 284 -1.74 22.98 -12.65
CA GLY A 284 -0.36 23.28 -12.29
C GLY A 284 0.42 23.85 -13.46
N ARG A 285 1.71 24.09 -13.24
CA ARG A 285 2.63 24.60 -14.25
C ARG A 285 3.89 23.76 -14.33
N ARG A 286 4.53 23.81 -15.49
CA ARG A 286 5.86 23.26 -15.74
C ARG A 286 6.75 24.37 -16.27
N GLU A 287 7.82 24.66 -15.56
CA GLU A 287 8.92 25.51 -15.99
C GLU A 287 10.14 24.64 -16.26
N GLY A 288 10.95 24.94 -17.28
CA GLY A 288 12.12 24.12 -17.53
C GLY A 288 13.11 24.75 -18.48
N ALA A 289 14.26 24.11 -18.56
CA ALA A 289 15.27 24.41 -19.55
C ALA A 289 16.03 23.14 -19.93
N VAL A 290 16.27 22.98 -21.23
CA VAL A 290 17.11 21.93 -21.78
C VAL A 290 18.31 22.55 -22.48
N PHE A 291 19.49 22.07 -22.12
CA PHE A 291 20.76 22.48 -22.68
C PHE A 291 21.50 21.25 -23.21
N ILE A 292 21.78 21.22 -24.50
CA ILE A 292 22.40 20.08 -25.18
C ILE A 292 23.68 20.54 -25.87
N ILE A 293 24.75 19.75 -25.73
CA ILE A 293 26.04 19.95 -26.40
C ILE A 293 26.25 18.78 -27.36
N ASN A 294 26.26 19.05 -28.65
CA ASN A 294 26.63 18.10 -29.68
C ASN A 294 28.09 18.34 -30.04
N GLN A 295 29.02 17.59 -29.48
CA GLN A 295 30.45 17.72 -29.69
C GLN A 295 30.84 17.42 -31.17
N ALA A 296 30.16 16.49 -31.82
CA ALA A 296 30.47 16.07 -33.18
C ALA A 296 30.17 17.19 -34.18
N GLU A 297 29.13 17.97 -33.94
CA GLU A 297 28.75 19.13 -34.77
C GLU A 297 29.32 20.45 -34.23
N ASN A 298 30.03 20.41 -33.11
CA ASN A 298 30.50 21.59 -32.42
C ASN A 298 29.37 22.61 -32.14
N LYS A 299 28.19 22.08 -31.77
CA LYS A 299 26.92 22.81 -31.65
C LYS A 299 26.37 22.72 -30.24
N GLN A 300 25.82 23.81 -29.74
CA GLN A 300 25.16 23.91 -28.45
C GLN A 300 23.72 24.44 -28.70
N THR A 301 22.74 23.77 -28.06
CA THR A 301 21.34 24.14 -28.13
C THR A 301 20.79 24.45 -26.74
N PHE A 302 19.95 25.49 -26.65
CA PHE A 302 19.29 25.91 -25.41
C PHE A 302 17.80 26.11 -25.65
N LEU A 303 16.95 25.49 -24.81
CA LEU A 303 15.51 25.41 -24.94
C LEU A 303 14.85 25.72 -23.58
N PRO A 304 14.61 26.98 -23.24
CA PRO A 304 13.83 27.34 -22.06
C PRO A 304 12.34 27.17 -22.34
N SER A 305 11.56 26.80 -21.33
CA SER A 305 10.14 26.51 -21.49
C SER A 305 9.33 26.83 -20.26
N ASP A 306 8.07 27.25 -20.46
CA ASP A 306 7.10 27.47 -19.38
C ASP A 306 5.67 27.26 -19.92
N GLY A 307 4.77 26.73 -19.09
CA GLY A 307 3.37 26.58 -19.47
C GLY A 307 2.54 25.72 -18.55
N GLU A 308 1.35 25.41 -19.01
CA GLU A 308 0.37 24.60 -18.30
C GLU A 308 0.83 23.16 -18.14
N ARG A 309 0.51 22.58 -16.98
CA ARG A 309 0.62 21.16 -16.71
C ARG A 309 -0.59 20.70 -15.90
N SER A 310 -1.63 20.28 -16.59
CA SER A 310 -2.89 19.86 -15.97
C SER A 310 -3.18 18.38 -16.17
N PHE A 311 -4.13 17.86 -15.39
CA PHE A 311 -4.51 16.44 -15.38
C PHE A 311 -6.02 16.33 -15.21
N ASP A 312 -6.70 15.69 -16.15
CA ASP A 312 -8.05 15.20 -16.00
C ASP A 312 -8.00 13.75 -15.53
N ASP A 313 -8.45 13.49 -14.30
CA ASP A 313 -8.31 12.19 -13.64
C ASP A 313 -9.71 11.63 -13.35
N ILE A 314 -10.11 10.63 -14.14
CA ILE A 314 -11.43 9.98 -14.05
C ILE A 314 -11.25 8.50 -13.74
N SER A 315 -11.95 8.04 -12.70
CA SER A 315 -11.98 6.62 -12.34
C SER A 315 -13.38 6.15 -11.98
N TYR A 316 -13.70 4.91 -12.36
CA TYR A 316 -14.88 4.22 -11.89
C TYR A 316 -14.60 2.72 -11.70
N ASN A 317 -15.26 2.13 -10.72
CA ASN A 317 -15.11 0.71 -10.45
C ASN A 317 -16.40 0.07 -9.91
N GLY A 318 -16.46 -1.25 -10.10
CA GLY A 318 -17.42 -2.14 -9.48
C GLY A 318 -16.70 -3.26 -8.75
N ARG A 319 -17.22 -3.67 -7.59
CA ARG A 319 -16.69 -4.76 -6.78
C ARG A 319 -17.81 -5.61 -6.24
N PHE A 320 -17.61 -6.93 -6.26
CA PHE A 320 -18.58 -7.91 -5.79
C PHE A 320 -17.83 -9.07 -5.13
N ASN A 321 -18.32 -9.51 -3.98
CA ASN A 321 -17.79 -10.69 -3.31
C ASN A 321 -18.92 -11.48 -2.64
N VAL A 322 -18.88 -12.78 -2.77
CA VAL A 322 -19.79 -13.71 -2.09
C VAL A 322 -18.97 -14.76 -1.37
N ASP A 323 -19.10 -14.79 -0.05
CA ASP A 323 -18.56 -15.87 0.77
C ASP A 323 -19.73 -16.77 1.19
N PHE A 324 -19.57 -18.08 1.03
CA PHE A 324 -20.54 -19.11 1.42
C PHE A 324 -19.88 -20.13 2.34
N THR A 325 -20.41 -20.25 3.55
CA THR A 325 -19.89 -21.18 4.59
C THR A 325 -21.05 -22.09 4.99
N PRO A 326 -21.25 -23.22 4.28
CA PRO A 326 -22.37 -24.14 4.53
C PRO A 326 -22.30 -24.80 5.90
N ASN A 327 -21.09 -25.00 6.42
CA ASN A 327 -20.80 -25.65 7.71
C ASN A 327 -19.51 -25.06 8.31
N THR A 328 -19.03 -25.59 9.44
CA THR A 328 -17.80 -25.13 10.13
C THR A 328 -16.51 -25.55 9.42
N SER A 329 -16.58 -26.49 8.48
CA SER A 329 -15.41 -27.07 7.80
C SER A 329 -15.17 -26.48 6.42
N ASP A 330 -16.22 -26.15 5.69
CA ASP A 330 -16.12 -25.72 4.28
C ASP A 330 -16.41 -24.24 4.11
N SER A 331 -15.60 -23.58 3.29
CA SER A 331 -15.78 -22.19 2.90
C SER A 331 -15.50 -21.99 1.42
N TYR A 332 -16.38 -21.31 0.74
CA TYR A 332 -16.29 -20.94 -0.67
C TYR A 332 -16.32 -19.41 -0.77
N SER A 333 -15.51 -18.83 -1.66
CA SER A 333 -15.55 -17.40 -1.95
C SER A 333 -15.44 -17.18 -3.45
N VAL A 334 -16.30 -16.29 -3.98
CA VAL A 334 -16.21 -15.77 -5.34
C VAL A 334 -16.07 -14.28 -5.25
N GLY A 335 -15.00 -13.74 -5.84
CA GLY A 335 -14.72 -12.33 -5.87
C GLY A 335 -14.61 -11.82 -7.30
N PHE A 336 -15.14 -10.62 -7.53
CA PHE A 336 -14.96 -9.89 -8.77
C PHE A 336 -14.71 -8.42 -8.49
N TYR A 337 -13.72 -7.86 -9.17
CA TYR A 337 -13.39 -6.45 -9.16
C TYR A 337 -13.11 -6.01 -10.60
N ALA A 338 -13.70 -4.91 -11.04
CA ALA A 338 -13.37 -4.28 -12.31
C ALA A 338 -13.42 -2.77 -12.18
N GLY A 339 -12.51 -2.10 -12.87
CA GLY A 339 -12.45 -0.66 -12.88
C GLY A 339 -11.78 -0.13 -14.15
N LYS A 340 -12.04 1.13 -14.42
CA LYS A 340 -11.36 1.94 -15.43
C LYS A 340 -10.79 3.19 -14.80
N HIS A 341 -9.62 3.56 -15.24
CA HIS A 341 -8.94 4.78 -14.86
C HIS A 341 -8.37 5.45 -16.10
N THR A 342 -8.72 6.70 -16.33
CA THR A 342 -8.20 7.50 -17.42
C THR A 342 -7.62 8.78 -16.85
N VAL A 343 -6.40 9.09 -17.25
CA VAL A 343 -5.73 10.36 -16.93
C VAL A 343 -5.31 11.01 -18.23
N ASP A 344 -5.92 12.12 -18.56
CA ASP A 344 -5.47 13.01 -19.62
C ASP A 344 -4.48 14.01 -19.01
N ARG A 345 -3.25 13.96 -19.51
CA ARG A 345 -2.17 14.86 -19.11
C ARG A 345 -1.97 15.88 -20.20
N LEU A 346 -2.38 17.10 -19.94
CA LEU A 346 -2.13 18.22 -20.82
C LEU A 346 -0.85 18.94 -20.43
N ALA A 347 0.01 19.21 -21.41
CA ALA A 347 1.18 20.04 -21.26
C ALA A 347 1.23 21.02 -22.44
N ASP A 348 0.70 22.20 -22.23
CA ASP A 348 0.69 23.32 -23.17
C ASP A 348 1.83 24.26 -22.81
N ILE A 349 2.95 24.08 -23.49
CA ILE A 349 4.24 24.65 -23.13
C ILE A 349 4.74 25.63 -24.22
N GLU A 350 5.03 26.85 -23.83
CA GLU A 350 5.73 27.80 -24.65
C GLU A 350 7.24 27.57 -24.56
N TYR A 351 7.87 27.33 -25.71
CA TYR A 351 9.33 27.28 -25.84
C TYR A 351 9.79 28.61 -26.43
N TYR A 352 10.34 29.46 -25.58
CA TYR A 352 10.76 30.83 -25.87
C TYR A 352 12.28 30.97 -25.87
N ASP A 353 12.82 31.91 -26.64
CA ASP A 353 14.26 32.16 -26.76
C ASP A 353 15.10 30.90 -27.08
N ASN A 354 14.51 29.94 -27.78
CA ASN A 354 15.25 28.78 -28.26
C ASN A 354 16.37 29.22 -29.18
N ASN A 355 17.56 28.71 -28.95
CA ASN A 355 18.70 29.11 -29.78
C ASN A 355 19.72 27.97 -29.90
N ALA A 356 20.48 28.05 -30.98
CA ALA A 356 21.65 27.22 -31.22
C ALA A 356 22.84 28.05 -31.63
N VAL A 357 24.02 27.67 -31.16
CA VAL A 357 25.29 28.33 -31.49
C VAL A 357 26.33 27.33 -32.00
N THR A 358 27.16 27.76 -32.94
CA THR A 358 28.30 27.01 -33.43
C THR A 358 29.42 28.00 -33.86
N PRO A 359 30.68 27.77 -33.43
CA PRO A 359 31.16 26.74 -32.54
C PRO A 359 30.66 26.89 -31.10
N ILE A 360 30.77 25.84 -30.30
CA ILE A 360 30.45 25.88 -28.86
C ILE A 360 31.16 27.04 -28.19
N GLY A 361 30.41 27.85 -27.41
CA GLY A 361 30.93 29.08 -26.77
C GLY A 361 30.96 30.32 -27.64
N SER A 362 30.45 30.26 -28.89
CA SER A 362 30.25 31.44 -29.71
C SER A 362 29.14 32.33 -29.15
N GLU A 363 29.25 33.64 -29.38
CA GLU A 363 28.15 34.57 -29.11
C GLU A 363 27.18 34.62 -30.31
N ASP A 364 27.59 34.12 -31.47
CA ASP A 364 26.78 34.14 -32.68
C ASP A 364 25.80 32.96 -32.70
N ARG A 365 24.52 33.28 -32.74
CA ARG A 365 23.44 32.30 -32.80
C ARG A 365 23.20 31.89 -34.26
N ILE A 366 23.24 30.58 -34.57
CA ILE A 366 22.93 30.07 -35.93
C ILE A 366 21.43 30.15 -36.23
N TYR A 367 20.60 30.02 -35.23
CA TYR A 367 19.17 30.29 -35.33
C TYR A 367 18.58 30.63 -33.96
N THR A 368 17.47 31.36 -33.99
CA THR A 368 16.59 31.56 -32.82
C THR A 368 15.17 31.39 -33.29
N PHE A 369 14.38 30.70 -32.53
CA PHE A 369 12.98 30.47 -32.81
C PHE A 369 12.17 30.21 -31.54
N GLN A 370 10.85 30.39 -31.66
CA GLN A 370 9.87 30.13 -30.62
C GLN A 370 8.80 29.22 -31.18
N TYR A 371 8.29 28.34 -30.37
CA TYR A 371 7.13 27.54 -30.74
C TYR A 371 6.32 27.19 -29.49
N PHE A 372 5.03 26.92 -29.72
CA PHE A 372 4.13 26.41 -28.71
C PHE A 372 4.00 24.90 -28.88
N ASN A 373 4.16 24.15 -27.83
CA ASN A 373 3.99 22.70 -27.83
C ASN A 373 2.69 22.34 -27.14
N HIS A 374 1.76 21.75 -27.86
CA HIS A 374 0.57 21.11 -27.34
C HIS A 374 0.85 19.61 -27.20
N ASN A 375 0.91 19.11 -25.97
CA ASN A 375 1.13 17.70 -25.71
C ASN A 375 -0.01 17.14 -24.84
N LEU A 376 -0.88 16.36 -25.45
CA LEU A 376 -1.97 15.65 -24.76
C LEU A 376 -1.64 14.15 -24.70
N ARG A 377 -1.42 13.66 -23.50
CA ARG A 377 -1.08 12.26 -23.23
C ARG A 377 -2.21 11.60 -22.44
N THR A 378 -3.01 10.78 -23.09
CA THR A 378 -4.03 9.94 -22.43
C THR A 378 -3.41 8.67 -21.87
N ARG A 379 -3.63 8.40 -20.61
CA ARG A 379 -3.26 7.14 -19.96
C ARG A 379 -4.50 6.42 -19.44
N LYS A 380 -4.68 5.20 -19.92
CA LYS A 380 -5.76 4.28 -19.53
C LYS A 380 -5.21 3.17 -18.67
N GLY A 381 -5.92 2.84 -17.59
CA GLY A 381 -5.57 1.77 -16.70
C GLY A 381 -6.83 0.95 -16.38
N ASP A 382 -7.30 0.13 -17.33
CA ASP A 382 -8.44 -0.75 -17.13
C ASP A 382 -7.96 -2.01 -16.38
N PHE A 383 -8.76 -2.47 -15.42
CA PHE A 383 -8.41 -3.61 -14.59
C PHE A 383 -9.65 -4.45 -14.28
N ALA A 384 -9.51 -5.76 -14.39
CA ALA A 384 -10.52 -6.72 -13.97
C ALA A 384 -9.86 -7.93 -13.29
N LEU A 385 -10.38 -8.32 -12.14
CA LEU A 385 -9.92 -9.44 -11.34
C LEU A 385 -11.08 -10.33 -10.98
N GLY A 386 -11.01 -11.62 -11.32
CA GLY A 386 -11.94 -12.66 -10.91
C GLY A 386 -11.25 -13.70 -10.04
N SER A 387 -11.86 -14.10 -8.92
CA SER A 387 -11.29 -15.12 -8.04
C SER A 387 -12.32 -16.12 -7.58
N PHE A 388 -11.88 -17.36 -7.43
CA PHE A 388 -12.60 -18.44 -6.76
C PHE A 388 -11.69 -19.06 -5.72
N ASP A 389 -12.19 -19.23 -4.50
CA ASP A 389 -11.46 -19.82 -3.39
C ASP A 389 -12.30 -20.90 -2.73
N TYR A 390 -11.65 -21.96 -2.34
CA TYR A 390 -12.19 -23.03 -1.52
C TYR A 390 -11.25 -23.28 -0.35
N SER A 391 -11.79 -23.50 0.83
CA SER A 391 -11.01 -24.02 1.95
C SER A 391 -11.80 -25.05 2.75
N HIS A 392 -11.08 -26.05 3.27
CA HIS A 392 -11.59 -27.11 4.11
C HIS A 392 -10.75 -27.27 5.37
N VAL A 393 -11.40 -27.26 6.53
CA VAL A 393 -10.78 -27.52 7.82
C VAL A 393 -11.12 -28.96 8.24
N PHE A 394 -10.12 -29.80 8.35
CA PHE A 394 -10.25 -31.20 8.74
C PHE A 394 -10.49 -31.35 10.26
N SER A 395 -10.98 -32.50 10.69
CA SER A 395 -11.21 -32.82 12.12
C SER A 395 -9.95 -32.68 12.98
N ASN A 396 -8.77 -32.94 12.44
CA ASN A 396 -7.48 -32.74 13.10
C ASN A 396 -6.98 -31.27 13.08
N LYS A 397 -7.86 -30.33 12.69
CA LYS A 397 -7.58 -28.88 12.56
C LYS A 397 -6.54 -28.51 11.50
N SER A 398 -6.13 -29.47 10.65
CA SER A 398 -5.39 -29.09 9.44
C SER A 398 -6.30 -28.41 8.43
N LYS A 399 -5.74 -27.55 7.58
CA LYS A 399 -6.49 -26.77 6.60
C LYS A 399 -5.94 -27.00 5.20
N PHE A 400 -6.83 -27.30 4.27
CA PHE A 400 -6.57 -27.28 2.84
C PHE A 400 -7.17 -26.01 2.24
N SER A 401 -6.48 -25.36 1.31
CA SER A 401 -7.02 -24.22 0.57
C SER A 401 -6.63 -24.33 -0.90
N ALA A 402 -7.54 -23.96 -1.78
CA ALA A 402 -7.32 -23.86 -3.22
C ALA A 402 -7.86 -22.50 -3.71
N SER A 403 -7.10 -21.84 -4.58
CA SER A 403 -7.46 -20.54 -5.13
C SER A 403 -7.18 -20.51 -6.63
N LEU A 404 -8.13 -20.00 -7.38
CA LEU A 404 -7.99 -19.66 -8.79
C LEU A 404 -8.21 -18.16 -8.96
N LEU A 405 -7.29 -17.50 -9.64
CA LEU A 405 -7.34 -16.07 -9.92
C LEU A 405 -7.14 -15.86 -11.41
N TYR A 406 -8.00 -15.02 -12.00
CA TYR A 406 -7.82 -14.53 -13.36
C TYR A 406 -7.80 -13.00 -13.33
N GLU A 407 -6.85 -12.41 -14.05
CA GLU A 407 -6.66 -10.97 -14.13
C GLU A 407 -6.57 -10.53 -15.59
N TYR A 408 -7.23 -9.44 -15.88
CA TYR A 408 -7.06 -8.66 -17.10
C TYR A 408 -6.68 -7.24 -16.74
N THR A 409 -5.63 -6.72 -17.37
CA THR A 409 -5.23 -5.32 -17.24
C THR A 409 -4.96 -4.76 -18.64
N PHE A 410 -5.41 -3.55 -18.91
CA PHE A 410 -5.03 -2.79 -20.07
C PHE A 410 -4.34 -1.52 -19.61
N LEU A 411 -3.12 -1.32 -20.05
CA LEU A 411 -2.35 -0.10 -19.82
C LEU A 411 -1.99 0.49 -21.18
N GLY A 412 -2.15 1.81 -21.36
CA GLY A 412 -1.80 2.44 -22.62
C GLY A 412 -2.55 3.71 -22.89
N GLY A 413 -2.70 4.02 -24.17
CA GLY A 413 -3.43 5.16 -24.70
C GLY A 413 -2.56 6.07 -25.57
N PRO A 414 -3.19 6.98 -26.31
CA PRO A 414 -2.51 7.85 -27.25
C PRO A 414 -1.75 9.00 -26.57
N THR A 415 -0.74 9.47 -27.28
CA THR A 415 -0.11 10.78 -27.07
C THR A 415 -0.18 11.55 -28.39
N VAL A 416 -0.72 12.75 -28.33
CA VAL A 416 -0.67 13.72 -29.40
C VAL A 416 0.31 14.81 -29.01
N ASN A 417 1.29 15.08 -29.84
CA ASN A 417 2.30 16.11 -29.63
C ASN A 417 2.39 16.99 -30.86
N GLU A 418 2.02 18.26 -30.73
CA GLU A 418 1.99 19.23 -31.79
C GLU A 418 2.92 20.41 -31.49
N ASN A 419 3.82 20.70 -32.37
CA ASN A 419 4.63 21.92 -32.34
C ASN A 419 3.99 22.96 -33.26
N LEU A 420 3.49 24.02 -32.66
CA LEU A 420 2.71 25.07 -33.28
C LEU A 420 3.48 26.40 -33.29
N GLY A 421 3.08 27.35 -34.14
CA GLY A 421 3.62 28.69 -34.08
C GLY A 421 3.33 29.37 -32.75
N SER A 422 4.31 30.01 -32.14
CA SER A 422 4.16 30.72 -30.86
C SER A 422 3.20 31.92 -30.99
N ILE A 423 3.29 32.67 -32.05
CA ILE A 423 2.43 33.84 -32.31
C ILE A 423 1.08 33.44 -32.94
N ASP A 424 1.13 32.55 -33.92
CA ASP A 424 -0.05 32.02 -34.59
C ASP A 424 -0.11 30.50 -34.45
N ARG A 425 -0.89 30.04 -33.48
CA ARG A 425 -1.06 28.63 -33.13
C ARG A 425 -1.80 27.82 -34.21
N SER A 426 -2.31 28.46 -35.29
CA SER A 426 -2.85 27.73 -36.43
C SER A 426 -1.76 27.19 -37.37
N VAL A 427 -0.52 27.65 -37.21
CA VAL A 427 0.63 27.17 -38.00
C VAL A 427 1.19 25.92 -37.33
N LEU A 428 0.95 24.78 -37.94
CA LEU A 428 1.51 23.50 -37.51
C LEU A 428 2.90 23.29 -38.08
N TYR A 429 3.93 23.19 -37.26
CA TYR A 429 5.30 22.88 -37.69
C TYR A 429 5.54 21.38 -37.76
N GLN A 430 5.01 20.62 -36.80
CA GLN A 430 5.18 19.17 -36.70
C GLN A 430 4.07 18.58 -35.86
N GLN A 431 3.55 17.44 -36.27
CA GLN A 431 2.64 16.62 -35.47
C GLN A 431 3.25 15.23 -35.25
N GLU A 432 3.20 14.76 -34.05
CA GLU A 432 3.55 13.39 -33.69
C GLU A 432 2.38 12.74 -32.95
N TYR A 433 2.04 11.54 -33.40
CA TYR A 433 1.04 10.73 -32.78
C TYR A 433 1.69 9.39 -32.37
N ASN A 434 1.57 9.01 -31.11
CA ASN A 434 1.93 7.69 -30.73
C ASN A 434 0.87 7.06 -29.84
N THR A 435 0.69 5.76 -29.99
CA THR A 435 -0.18 4.97 -29.12
C THR A 435 0.56 3.73 -28.66
N ASN A 436 0.22 3.27 -27.44
CA ASN A 436 0.69 2.01 -26.90
C ASN A 436 -0.48 1.29 -26.25
N ASP A 437 -0.86 0.17 -26.81
CA ASP A 437 -1.93 -0.68 -26.29
C ASP A 437 -1.33 -1.93 -25.71
N ASN A 438 -1.45 -2.10 -24.37
CA ASN A 438 -0.77 -3.16 -23.62
C ASN A 438 -1.75 -4.00 -22.81
N PRO A 439 -2.55 -4.88 -23.45
CA PRO A 439 -3.36 -5.85 -22.72
C PRO A 439 -2.49 -6.92 -22.06
N LEU A 440 -2.75 -7.15 -20.80
CA LEU A 440 -2.15 -8.20 -19.99
C LEU A 440 -3.24 -9.15 -19.50
N LYS A 441 -3.04 -10.44 -19.69
CA LYS A 441 -3.89 -11.51 -19.16
C LYS A 441 -3.06 -12.38 -18.22
N GLY A 442 -3.59 -12.67 -17.05
CA GLY A 442 -2.90 -13.47 -16.05
C GLY A 442 -3.81 -14.52 -15.44
N CYS A 443 -3.27 -15.71 -15.26
CA CYS A 443 -3.93 -16.79 -14.53
C CYS A 443 -3.02 -17.24 -13.38
N ARG A 444 -3.61 -17.49 -12.21
CA ARG A 444 -2.90 -18.03 -11.06
C ARG A 444 -3.73 -19.12 -10.39
N ALA A 445 -3.13 -20.27 -10.19
CA ALA A 445 -3.71 -21.38 -9.41
C ALA A 445 -2.80 -21.64 -8.21
N THR A 446 -3.38 -21.74 -7.02
CA THR A 446 -2.63 -21.96 -5.78
C THR A 446 -3.32 -23.07 -4.97
N ILE A 447 -2.52 -23.96 -4.40
CA ILE A 447 -2.95 -24.99 -3.46
C ILE A 447 -2.06 -24.89 -2.23
N ASP A 448 -2.68 -24.78 -1.05
CA ASP A 448 -1.99 -24.65 0.24
C ASP A 448 -2.50 -25.71 1.20
N TYR A 449 -1.60 -26.24 2.01
CA TYR A 449 -1.91 -27.15 3.11
C TYR A 449 -1.20 -26.72 4.38
N GLN A 450 -1.98 -26.56 5.45
CA GLN A 450 -1.52 -26.15 6.77
C GLN A 450 -1.83 -27.23 7.78
N TRP A 451 -0.87 -27.59 8.61
CA TRP A 451 -1.06 -28.55 9.70
C TRP A 451 -0.11 -28.28 10.87
N LYS A 452 -0.45 -28.84 12.03
CA LYS A 452 0.36 -28.68 13.24
C LYS A 452 0.85 -30.07 13.70
N PRO A 453 1.92 -30.62 13.09
CA PRO A 453 2.41 -31.96 13.41
C PRO A 453 3.13 -32.02 14.76
N PHE A 454 3.69 -30.90 15.23
CA PHE A 454 4.52 -30.82 16.42
C PHE A 454 4.09 -29.66 17.33
N SER A 455 4.52 -29.70 18.60
CA SER A 455 4.33 -28.58 19.54
C SER A 455 5.10 -27.32 19.17
N LEU A 456 6.06 -27.43 18.25
CA LEU A 456 6.89 -26.32 17.78
C LEU A 456 6.12 -25.29 16.94
N GLY A 457 4.99 -25.66 16.33
CA GLY A 457 4.23 -24.68 15.53
C GLY A 457 3.45 -25.28 14.38
N VAL A 458 3.06 -24.41 13.47
CA VAL A 458 2.29 -24.71 12.28
C VAL A 458 3.23 -24.78 11.07
N ILE A 459 3.13 -25.86 10.30
CA ILE A 459 3.77 -25.99 9.00
C ILE A 459 2.75 -25.65 7.93
N GLU A 460 3.14 -24.77 7.02
CA GLU A 460 2.43 -24.48 5.77
C GLU A 460 3.27 -24.88 4.58
N THR A 461 2.66 -25.57 3.61
CA THR A 461 3.27 -25.84 2.32
C THR A 461 2.29 -25.50 1.22
N GLY A 462 2.79 -25.13 0.08
CA GLY A 462 1.91 -24.85 -1.05
C GLY A 462 2.65 -24.92 -2.39
N TYR A 463 1.83 -25.01 -3.41
CA TYR A 463 2.25 -24.92 -4.80
C TYR A 463 1.45 -23.84 -5.50
N GLN A 464 2.13 -23.07 -6.35
CA GLN A 464 1.51 -22.03 -7.16
C GLN A 464 1.98 -22.14 -8.60
N TYR A 465 1.01 -22.18 -9.51
CA TYR A 465 1.21 -21.94 -10.93
C TYR A 465 0.76 -20.55 -11.29
N ARG A 466 1.55 -19.84 -12.09
CA ARG A 466 1.22 -18.53 -12.61
C ARG A 466 1.61 -18.46 -14.08
N ASP A 467 0.66 -18.02 -14.90
CA ASP A 467 0.87 -17.74 -16.30
C ASP A 467 0.49 -16.29 -16.58
N LEU A 468 1.29 -15.62 -17.39
CA LEU A 468 1.11 -14.24 -17.79
C LEU A 468 1.37 -14.12 -19.28
N ASP A 469 0.39 -13.60 -19.98
CA ASP A 469 0.46 -13.25 -21.39
C ASP A 469 0.22 -11.73 -21.53
N HIS A 470 1.22 -11.05 -22.05
CA HIS A 470 1.19 -9.62 -22.24
C HIS A 470 1.59 -9.31 -23.68
N THR A 471 0.71 -8.66 -24.40
CA THR A 471 0.99 -8.15 -25.74
C THR A 471 1.01 -6.63 -25.71
N GLY A 472 1.72 -6.02 -26.63
CA GLY A 472 1.75 -4.58 -26.80
C GLY A 472 1.82 -4.21 -28.27
N GLU A 473 1.08 -3.19 -28.66
CA GLU A 473 1.17 -2.60 -29.96
C GLU A 473 1.53 -1.11 -29.82
N PHE A 474 2.62 -0.74 -30.44
CA PHE A 474 3.19 0.61 -30.40
C PHE A 474 3.20 1.16 -31.81
N VAL A 475 2.48 2.25 -32.00
CA VAL A 475 2.39 2.96 -33.28
C VAL A 475 2.94 4.37 -33.07
N TYR A 476 3.82 4.79 -33.95
CA TYR A 476 4.36 6.14 -33.96
C TYR A 476 4.20 6.71 -35.39
N GLU A 477 3.54 7.84 -35.48
CA GLU A 477 3.33 8.56 -36.71
C GLU A 477 3.89 9.97 -36.58
N ARG A 478 4.45 10.47 -37.65
CA ARG A 478 4.88 11.88 -37.81
C ARG A 478 4.19 12.48 -39.02
N ASP A 479 3.48 13.59 -38.79
CA ASP A 479 2.71 14.30 -39.82
C ASP A 479 1.76 13.36 -40.60
N GLY A 480 1.12 12.44 -39.87
CA GLY A 480 0.21 11.43 -40.40
C GLY A 480 0.87 10.27 -41.16
N VAL A 481 2.19 10.16 -41.11
CA VAL A 481 2.94 9.07 -41.76
C VAL A 481 3.56 8.17 -40.73
N LEU A 482 3.29 6.87 -40.84
CA LEU A 482 3.88 5.85 -39.97
C LEU A 482 5.42 5.89 -40.02
N VAL A 483 6.08 5.89 -38.87
CA VAL A 483 7.53 5.79 -38.74
C VAL A 483 7.86 4.35 -38.29
N PRO A 484 8.22 3.46 -39.20
CA PRO A 484 8.36 2.02 -38.88
C PRO A 484 9.46 1.73 -37.84
N GLU A 485 10.52 2.53 -37.79
CA GLU A 485 11.64 2.40 -36.84
C GLU A 485 11.20 2.71 -35.42
N PHE A 486 10.08 3.40 -35.23
CA PHE A 486 9.51 3.71 -33.90
C PHE A 486 8.17 3.01 -33.66
N SER A 487 7.85 1.99 -34.48
CA SER A 487 6.61 1.25 -34.36
C SER A 487 6.89 -0.25 -34.23
N SER A 488 6.20 -0.92 -33.28
CA SER A 488 6.42 -2.33 -33.03
C SER A 488 5.20 -3.05 -32.47
N ALA A 489 5.27 -4.37 -32.53
CA ALA A 489 4.42 -5.27 -31.76
C ALA A 489 5.28 -6.11 -30.84
N ILE A 490 4.92 -6.21 -29.58
CA ILE A 490 5.63 -7.00 -28.58
C ILE A 490 4.75 -8.08 -28.00
N SER A 491 5.38 -9.17 -27.53
CA SER A 491 4.72 -10.25 -26.77
C SER A 491 5.65 -10.71 -25.67
N LEU A 492 5.13 -10.70 -24.45
CA LEU A 492 5.80 -11.25 -23.26
C LEU A 492 4.97 -12.38 -22.68
N GLN A 493 5.47 -13.59 -22.74
CA GLN A 493 4.92 -14.75 -22.04
C GLN A 493 5.82 -15.07 -20.84
N ARG A 494 5.21 -15.27 -19.67
CA ARG A 494 5.96 -15.62 -18.45
C ARG A 494 5.19 -16.64 -17.64
N THR A 495 5.79 -17.81 -17.50
CA THR A 495 5.23 -18.91 -16.70
C THR A 495 6.10 -19.12 -15.47
N LEU A 496 5.48 -19.29 -14.32
CA LEU A 496 6.14 -19.57 -13.04
C LEU A 496 5.52 -20.80 -12.38
N HIS A 497 6.39 -21.68 -11.94
CA HIS A 497 6.07 -22.77 -11.03
C HIS A 497 6.77 -22.51 -9.71
N SER A 498 6.04 -22.53 -8.62
CA SER A 498 6.58 -22.21 -7.30
C SER A 498 6.11 -23.20 -6.27
N GLY A 499 7.03 -23.68 -5.44
CA GLY A 499 6.72 -24.48 -4.27
C GLY A 499 7.31 -23.83 -3.03
N TYR A 500 6.57 -23.81 -1.91
CA TYR A 500 7.07 -23.25 -0.66
C TYR A 500 6.78 -24.15 0.53
N ALA A 501 7.61 -24.00 1.56
CA ALA A 501 7.38 -24.56 2.89
C ALA A 501 7.83 -23.55 3.95
N GLN A 502 7.02 -23.37 4.99
CA GLN A 502 7.35 -22.52 6.12
C GLN A 502 6.87 -23.12 7.44
N LEU A 503 7.60 -22.82 8.51
CA LEU A 503 7.24 -23.11 9.89
C LEU A 503 6.98 -21.79 10.61
N THR A 504 5.86 -21.72 11.36
CA THR A 504 5.52 -20.58 12.19
C THR A 504 5.16 -21.08 13.58
N GLY A 505 5.68 -20.45 14.63
CA GLY A 505 5.42 -20.91 15.98
C GLY A 505 5.75 -19.90 17.06
N THR A 506 5.24 -20.21 18.27
CA THR A 506 5.50 -19.47 19.49
C THR A 506 6.02 -20.43 20.57
N LYS A 507 7.10 -20.05 21.23
CA LYS A 507 7.66 -20.82 22.37
C LYS A 507 8.14 -19.88 23.46
N GLY A 508 7.38 -19.81 24.56
CA GLY A 508 7.65 -18.87 25.64
C GLY A 508 7.58 -17.42 25.16
N LYS A 509 8.70 -16.72 25.24
CA LYS A 509 8.82 -15.31 24.79
C LYS A 509 9.25 -15.15 23.32
N TRP A 510 9.39 -16.25 22.60
CA TRP A 510 9.84 -16.26 21.20
C TRP A 510 8.68 -16.53 20.26
N ASP A 511 8.48 -15.64 19.28
CA ASP A 511 7.70 -15.88 18.09
C ASP A 511 8.66 -16.02 16.91
N TYR A 512 8.40 -16.98 16.04
CA TYR A 512 9.29 -17.22 14.91
C TYR A 512 8.51 -17.70 13.68
N ALA A 513 8.99 -17.28 12.53
CA ALA A 513 8.57 -17.77 11.22
C ALA A 513 9.80 -17.98 10.34
N GLY A 514 9.90 -19.10 9.66
CA GLY A 514 11.01 -19.37 8.76
C GLY A 514 10.57 -20.31 7.66
N GLY A 515 11.04 -20.05 6.44
CA GLY A 515 10.66 -20.85 5.30
C GLY A 515 11.45 -20.53 4.05
N THR A 516 11.15 -21.25 3.00
CA THR A 516 11.76 -21.01 1.70
C THR A 516 10.75 -21.27 0.59
N ARG A 517 10.91 -20.55 -0.51
CA ARG A 517 10.17 -20.72 -1.74
C ARG A 517 11.14 -21.00 -2.88
N LEU A 518 10.89 -22.04 -3.64
CA LEU A 518 11.60 -22.35 -4.87
C LEU A 518 10.75 -21.91 -6.05
N GLU A 519 11.32 -21.13 -6.96
CA GLU A 519 10.64 -20.71 -8.19
C GLU A 519 11.43 -21.13 -9.43
N ALA A 520 10.71 -21.73 -10.39
CA ALA A 520 11.14 -21.96 -11.75
C ALA A 520 10.37 -21.00 -12.66
N MET A 521 11.08 -20.10 -13.32
CA MET A 521 10.53 -19.12 -14.24
C MET A 521 11.01 -19.38 -15.66
N ASN A 522 10.10 -19.37 -16.60
CA ASN A 522 10.35 -19.25 -18.03
C ASN A 522 9.76 -17.90 -18.50
N ARG A 523 10.56 -17.11 -19.23
CA ARG A 523 10.14 -15.86 -19.86
C ARG A 523 10.56 -15.87 -21.33
N LYS A 524 9.60 -15.65 -22.21
CA LYS A 524 9.81 -15.45 -23.64
C LYS A 524 9.29 -14.05 -24.00
N TYR A 525 10.19 -13.18 -24.46
CA TYR A 525 9.89 -11.86 -24.97
C TYR A 525 10.16 -11.86 -26.49
N SER A 526 9.23 -11.37 -27.25
CA SER A 526 9.37 -11.23 -28.71
C SER A 526 9.02 -9.81 -29.13
N GLU A 527 9.79 -9.29 -30.03
CA GLU A 527 9.64 -7.96 -30.61
C GLU A 527 9.63 -8.03 -32.12
N ASP A 528 8.64 -7.43 -32.74
CA ASP A 528 8.41 -7.38 -34.18
C ASP A 528 8.36 -5.93 -34.60
N LEU A 529 9.44 -5.45 -35.21
CA LEU A 529 9.52 -4.11 -35.76
C LEU A 529 8.61 -3.99 -36.97
N LYS A 530 7.95 -2.85 -37.14
CA LYS A 530 7.20 -2.56 -38.38
C LYS A 530 8.12 -2.28 -39.59
N THR A 531 9.39 -2.68 -39.49
CA THR A 531 10.41 -2.62 -40.54
C THR A 531 10.56 -3.97 -41.24
N ALA A 532 11.45 -4.07 -42.21
CA ALA A 532 11.82 -5.35 -42.85
C ALA A 532 12.75 -6.25 -42.00
N ALA A 533 13.11 -5.79 -40.79
CA ALA A 533 13.94 -6.55 -39.86
C ALA A 533 13.20 -7.82 -39.37
N PRO A 534 13.91 -8.92 -39.16
CA PRO A 534 13.28 -10.13 -38.64
C PRO A 534 12.81 -9.94 -37.20
N LYS A 535 11.73 -10.61 -36.83
CA LYS A 535 11.23 -10.68 -35.46
C LYS A 535 12.32 -11.21 -34.51
N GLU A 536 12.61 -10.47 -33.46
CA GLU A 536 13.57 -10.87 -32.45
C GLU A 536 12.86 -11.59 -31.29
N THR A 537 13.55 -12.54 -30.68
CA THR A 537 13.02 -13.29 -29.51
C THR A 537 14.10 -13.53 -28.49
N TYR A 538 13.80 -13.15 -27.25
CA TYR A 538 14.68 -13.29 -26.09
C TYR A 538 14.05 -14.19 -25.05
N THR A 539 14.80 -15.19 -24.59
CA THR A 539 14.35 -16.11 -23.53
C THR A 539 15.18 -15.93 -22.27
N LEU A 540 14.55 -16.07 -21.14
CA LEU A 540 15.22 -16.07 -19.84
C LEU A 540 14.58 -17.10 -18.93
N ASP A 541 15.37 -18.11 -18.57
CA ASP A 541 14.99 -19.19 -17.68
C ASP A 541 15.84 -19.17 -16.42
N PHE A 542 15.23 -19.40 -15.29
CA PHE A 542 15.97 -19.64 -14.06
C PHE A 542 15.18 -20.45 -13.03
N VAL A 543 15.92 -21.13 -12.16
CA VAL A 543 15.40 -21.74 -10.93
C VAL A 543 16.09 -21.07 -9.75
N LYS A 544 15.33 -20.53 -8.81
CA LYS A 544 15.88 -19.75 -7.69
C LYS A 544 15.16 -19.99 -6.39
N LEU A 545 15.95 -19.97 -5.31
CA LEU A 545 15.46 -20.11 -3.93
C LEU A 545 15.30 -18.73 -3.30
N PHE A 546 14.16 -18.52 -2.61
CA PHE A 546 13.78 -17.30 -1.90
C PHE A 546 13.54 -17.65 -0.42
N PRO A 547 14.59 -17.68 0.41
CA PRO A 547 14.45 -17.90 1.84
C PRO A 547 13.90 -16.64 2.53
N SER A 548 13.15 -16.87 3.62
CA SER A 548 12.72 -15.84 4.55
C SER A 548 12.73 -16.36 5.98
N ALA A 549 13.06 -15.49 6.92
CA ALA A 549 13.01 -15.79 8.35
C ALA A 549 12.66 -14.53 9.15
N SER A 550 11.86 -14.68 10.20
CA SER A 550 11.63 -13.62 11.18
C SER A 550 11.57 -14.23 12.58
N ILE A 551 12.17 -13.53 13.52
CA ILE A 551 12.20 -13.92 14.93
C ILE A 551 11.87 -12.68 15.75
N GLN A 552 10.96 -12.83 16.72
CA GLN A 552 10.59 -11.80 17.66
C GLN A 552 10.81 -12.33 19.07
N TYR A 553 11.35 -11.51 19.95
CA TYR A 553 11.53 -11.83 21.36
C TYR A 553 10.81 -10.80 22.24
N ALA A 554 9.87 -11.24 23.06
CA ALA A 554 9.19 -10.39 24.00
C ALA A 554 10.10 -10.12 25.21
N LEU A 555 10.60 -8.88 25.33
CA LEU A 555 11.38 -8.41 26.48
C LEU A 555 10.46 -8.28 27.70
N SER A 556 9.26 -7.72 27.50
CA SER A 556 8.17 -7.58 28.46
C SER A 556 6.82 -7.74 27.73
N GLU A 557 5.70 -7.64 28.44
CA GLU A 557 4.35 -7.61 27.83
C GLU A 557 4.17 -6.44 26.86
N ASP A 558 4.90 -5.34 27.08
CA ASP A 558 4.78 -4.10 26.31
C ASP A 558 5.96 -3.84 25.38
N SER A 559 6.96 -4.70 25.32
CA SER A 559 8.13 -4.47 24.47
C SER A 559 8.69 -5.72 23.84
N HIS A 560 9.07 -5.62 22.57
CA HIS A 560 9.69 -6.71 21.84
C HIS A 560 10.76 -6.21 20.85
N VAL A 561 11.72 -7.08 20.60
CA VAL A 561 12.72 -6.94 19.54
C VAL A 561 12.40 -7.94 18.45
N LYS A 562 12.53 -7.54 17.20
CA LYS A 562 12.29 -8.35 16.01
C LYS A 562 13.49 -8.30 15.09
N THR A 563 13.85 -9.43 14.48
CA THR A 563 14.74 -9.46 13.32
C THR A 563 14.06 -10.21 12.18
N ALA A 564 14.29 -9.77 10.95
CA ALA A 564 13.74 -10.42 9.76
C ALA A 564 14.72 -10.37 8.61
N TYR A 565 14.76 -11.44 7.82
CA TYR A 565 15.48 -11.54 6.55
C TYR A 565 14.51 -12.02 5.49
N SER A 566 14.59 -11.44 4.29
CA SER A 566 13.89 -11.96 3.12
C SER A 566 14.70 -11.74 1.84
N LYS A 567 14.72 -12.76 0.98
CA LYS A 567 15.19 -12.65 -0.39
C LYS A 567 14.02 -12.42 -1.31
N ARG A 568 14.16 -11.46 -2.24
CA ARG A 568 13.07 -11.02 -3.11
C ARG A 568 13.55 -10.84 -4.55
N VAL A 569 12.59 -10.61 -5.44
CA VAL A 569 12.82 -10.30 -6.85
C VAL A 569 11.93 -9.12 -7.28
N GLU A 570 12.45 -8.28 -8.15
CA GLU A 570 11.67 -7.33 -8.94
C GLU A 570 11.78 -7.77 -10.41
N ARG A 571 10.66 -8.23 -10.97
CA ARG A 571 10.60 -8.70 -12.36
C ARG A 571 10.37 -7.51 -13.28
N THR A 572 10.92 -7.60 -14.48
CA THR A 572 10.75 -6.58 -15.50
C THR A 572 9.33 -6.53 -16.03
N THR A 573 8.88 -5.33 -16.39
CA THR A 573 7.60 -5.09 -17.09
C THR A 573 7.85 -4.93 -18.59
N THR A 574 6.83 -5.11 -19.41
CA THR A 574 6.92 -4.88 -20.88
C THR A 574 7.29 -3.44 -21.20
N LEU A 575 6.76 -2.46 -20.46
CA LEU A 575 7.11 -1.05 -20.66
C LEU A 575 8.62 -0.81 -20.53
N LYS A 576 9.27 -1.39 -19.51
CA LYS A 576 10.72 -1.28 -19.33
C LYS A 576 11.53 -2.12 -20.32
N MET A 577 10.90 -3.11 -20.96
CA MET A 577 11.55 -3.98 -21.96
C MET A 577 11.31 -3.51 -23.38
N ASN A 578 10.34 -2.62 -23.60
CA ASN A 578 10.06 -2.07 -24.94
C ASN A 578 11.23 -1.22 -25.40
N SER A 579 11.96 -1.68 -26.43
CA SER A 579 13.15 -0.98 -26.95
C SER A 579 12.80 0.26 -27.80
N PHE A 580 11.52 0.57 -27.98
CA PHE A 580 11.08 1.73 -28.76
C PHE A 580 11.05 3.00 -27.96
N ALA A 581 11.48 4.07 -28.62
CA ALA A 581 11.42 5.40 -28.05
C ALA A 581 9.99 5.97 -28.14
N GLU A 582 9.32 6.14 -27.01
CA GLU A 582 8.06 6.86 -26.88
C GLU A 582 8.33 8.33 -26.61
N ARG A 583 7.63 9.24 -27.30
CA ARG A 583 7.74 10.67 -27.04
C ARG A 583 7.01 11.05 -25.76
N GLU A 584 7.75 11.49 -24.75
CA GLU A 584 7.16 11.96 -23.50
C GLU A 584 6.87 13.47 -23.51
N HIS A 585 7.78 14.23 -24.09
CA HIS A 585 7.70 15.68 -24.32
C HIS A 585 8.39 16.00 -25.63
N SER A 586 8.24 17.24 -26.10
CA SER A 586 8.92 17.69 -27.32
C SER A 586 10.41 17.40 -27.34
N GLU A 587 11.07 17.47 -26.18
CA GLU A 587 12.51 17.35 -26.03
C GLU A 587 12.97 16.00 -25.44
N VAL A 588 12.04 15.02 -25.22
CA VAL A 588 12.36 13.79 -24.47
C VAL A 588 11.71 12.56 -25.11
N PHE A 589 12.53 11.56 -25.39
CA PHE A 589 12.11 10.17 -25.61
C PHE A 589 12.31 9.32 -24.37
N GLU A 590 11.52 8.26 -24.24
CA GLU A 590 11.68 7.20 -23.25
C GLU A 590 11.63 5.83 -23.93
N GLN A 591 12.60 4.95 -23.65
CA GLN A 591 12.67 3.60 -24.20
C GLN A 591 13.14 2.59 -23.15
N GLY A 592 12.82 1.33 -23.36
CA GLY A 592 13.28 0.21 -22.55
C GLY A 592 14.50 -0.52 -23.15
N ASP A 593 14.81 -1.65 -22.50
CA ASP A 593 15.86 -2.59 -22.92
C ASP A 593 15.25 -4.00 -22.93
N ASN A 594 15.19 -4.62 -24.12
CA ASN A 594 14.56 -5.93 -24.32
C ASN A 594 15.31 -7.09 -23.64
N GLN A 595 16.56 -6.90 -23.21
CA GLN A 595 17.41 -7.87 -22.53
C GLN A 595 17.43 -7.74 -21.01
N LEU A 596 16.58 -6.88 -20.43
CA LEU A 596 16.54 -6.66 -18.97
C LEU A 596 16.43 -7.96 -18.17
N LYS A 597 17.29 -8.07 -17.16
CA LYS A 597 17.29 -9.13 -16.16
C LYS A 597 16.54 -8.67 -14.91
N PRO A 598 15.86 -9.57 -14.18
CA PRO A 598 15.25 -9.24 -12.90
C PRO A 598 16.27 -8.73 -11.88
N GLU A 599 15.84 -7.79 -11.03
CA GLU A 599 16.60 -7.40 -9.86
C GLU A 599 16.41 -8.45 -8.74
N PHE A 600 17.49 -8.77 -8.01
CA PHE A 600 17.44 -9.65 -6.84
C PHE A 600 17.82 -8.87 -5.60
N ILE A 601 16.99 -8.99 -4.57
CA ILE A 601 17.03 -8.18 -3.36
C ILE A 601 17.28 -9.07 -2.15
N ASP A 602 18.26 -8.71 -1.32
CA ASP A 602 18.46 -9.23 0.03
C ASP A 602 18.11 -8.10 1.02
N LEU A 603 17.15 -8.36 1.92
CA LEU A 603 16.67 -7.41 2.93
C LEU A 603 16.87 -8.00 4.33
N LEU A 604 17.51 -7.24 5.21
CA LEU A 604 17.65 -7.52 6.63
C LEU A 604 17.02 -6.40 7.45
N GLU A 605 16.26 -6.73 8.48
CA GLU A 605 15.62 -5.79 9.40
C GLU A 605 15.92 -6.13 10.86
N LEU A 606 16.07 -5.10 11.68
CA LEU A 606 16.14 -5.17 13.13
C LEU A 606 15.19 -4.13 13.72
N GLY A 607 14.12 -4.57 14.36
CA GLY A 607 13.07 -3.71 14.90
C GLY A 607 12.95 -3.79 16.41
N TYR A 608 12.55 -2.69 17.03
CA TYR A 608 12.15 -2.60 18.43
C TYR A 608 10.81 -1.89 18.53
N VAL A 609 9.91 -2.43 19.34
CA VAL A 609 8.60 -1.82 19.63
C VAL A 609 8.43 -1.75 21.14
N LYS A 610 7.98 -0.57 21.62
CA LYS A 610 7.60 -0.35 23.03
C LYS A 610 6.22 0.30 23.07
N LYS A 611 5.30 -0.33 23.79
CA LYS A 611 4.01 0.24 24.18
C LYS A 611 4.16 0.88 25.56
N PHE A 612 3.54 2.02 25.73
CA PHE A 612 3.43 2.75 26.99
C PHE A 612 1.95 2.85 27.38
N ASP A 613 1.68 3.24 28.61
CA ASP A 613 0.32 3.54 29.03
C ASP A 613 -0.33 4.61 28.14
N GLY A 614 -1.68 4.59 28.06
CA GLY A 614 -2.44 5.60 27.34
C GLY A 614 -2.37 5.53 25.81
N ASN A 615 -2.22 4.31 25.21
CA ASN A 615 -2.13 4.09 23.77
C ASN A 615 -0.93 4.75 23.07
N THR A 616 0.13 5.04 23.82
CA THR A 616 1.41 5.50 23.27
C THR A 616 2.26 4.32 22.82
N THR A 617 2.76 4.34 21.60
CA THR A 617 3.64 3.29 21.06
C THR A 617 4.81 3.95 20.32
N LEU A 618 6.01 3.48 20.59
CA LEU A 618 7.21 3.81 19.84
C LEU A 618 7.73 2.57 19.15
N ASN A 619 8.13 2.71 17.89
CA ASN A 619 8.83 1.67 17.14
C ASN A 619 10.03 2.27 16.40
N ALA A 620 11.10 1.49 16.31
CA ALA A 620 12.27 1.80 15.53
C ALA A 620 12.70 0.55 14.75
N THR A 621 13.02 0.70 13.46
CA THR A 621 13.48 -0.40 12.61
C THR A 621 14.70 0.05 11.82
N ALA A 622 15.86 -0.55 12.09
CA ALA A 622 17.02 -0.45 11.23
C ALA A 622 16.91 -1.50 10.12
N TYR A 623 17.29 -1.15 8.91
CA TYR A 623 17.26 -2.07 7.77
C TYR A 623 18.46 -1.91 6.86
N TYR A 624 18.85 -3.01 6.22
CA TYR A 624 19.85 -3.05 5.17
C TYR A 624 19.25 -3.77 3.95
N ARG A 625 19.36 -3.14 2.78
CA ARG A 625 18.88 -3.69 1.51
C ARG A 625 20.01 -3.67 0.48
N HIS A 626 20.31 -4.83 -0.09
CA HIS A 626 21.23 -5.03 -1.19
C HIS A 626 20.47 -5.47 -2.43
N VAL A 627 20.70 -4.82 -3.57
CA VAL A 627 20.05 -5.14 -4.85
C VAL A 627 21.12 -5.43 -5.91
N LYS A 628 20.94 -6.55 -6.60
CA LYS A 628 21.74 -6.94 -7.79
C LYS A 628 20.93 -6.72 -9.05
N ASN A 629 21.61 -6.42 -10.16
CA ASN A 629 21.03 -6.12 -11.45
C ASN A 629 20.06 -4.93 -11.40
N VAL A 630 20.43 -3.87 -10.69
CA VAL A 630 19.59 -2.69 -10.53
C VAL A 630 19.13 -2.18 -11.88
N ILE A 631 17.82 -2.06 -12.06
CA ILE A 631 17.21 -1.42 -13.23
C ILE A 631 17.09 0.07 -12.93
N ASN A 632 17.79 0.88 -13.69
CA ASN A 632 17.72 2.32 -13.57
C ASN A 632 17.46 2.96 -14.93
N ARG A 633 16.89 4.16 -14.89
CA ARG A 633 16.67 5.00 -16.05
C ARG A 633 17.88 5.91 -16.23
N VAL A 634 18.55 5.77 -17.37
CA VAL A 634 19.76 6.53 -17.72
C VAL A 634 19.42 7.46 -18.87
N ASN A 635 19.75 8.75 -18.73
CA ASN A 635 19.56 9.72 -19.78
C ASN A 635 20.76 9.72 -20.73
N THR A 636 20.43 9.69 -22.02
CA THR A 636 21.38 9.72 -23.15
C THR A 636 20.89 10.76 -24.15
N LEU A 637 21.56 10.90 -25.27
CA LEU A 637 21.13 11.75 -26.38
C LEU A 637 20.56 10.90 -27.53
N ALA A 638 19.45 11.37 -28.11
CA ALA A 638 18.92 10.88 -29.36
C ALA A 638 18.91 12.02 -30.39
N TYR A 639 19.20 11.67 -31.64
CA TYR A 639 19.17 12.61 -32.76
C TYR A 639 17.92 12.34 -33.61
N GLN A 640 17.20 13.38 -33.95
CA GLN A 640 16.07 13.29 -34.88
C GLN A 640 16.53 13.44 -36.34
N SER A 641 15.85 12.75 -37.23
CA SER A 641 16.08 12.89 -38.65
C SER A 641 15.47 14.17 -39.22
N ASN A 642 15.91 14.57 -40.38
CA ASN A 642 15.57 15.81 -41.10
C ASN A 642 14.08 16.21 -41.05
N GLY A 643 13.83 17.46 -40.75
CA GLY A 643 12.49 18.08 -40.74
C GLY A 643 11.87 18.28 -39.37
N ALA A 644 12.48 17.78 -38.31
CA ALA A 644 12.03 18.02 -36.92
C ALA A 644 12.39 19.45 -36.46
N VAL A 645 11.53 20.03 -35.62
CA VAL A 645 11.82 21.30 -34.91
C VAL A 645 13.06 21.18 -34.02
N LEU A 646 13.28 19.99 -33.45
CA LEU A 646 14.45 19.66 -32.66
C LEU A 646 15.27 18.59 -33.39
N ASP A 647 16.55 18.83 -33.56
CA ASP A 647 17.50 17.88 -34.15
C ASP A 647 18.24 17.01 -33.12
N SER A 648 18.21 17.39 -31.87
CA SER A 648 18.76 16.62 -30.75
C SER A 648 17.82 16.68 -29.55
N VAL A 649 17.54 15.53 -28.94
CA VAL A 649 16.65 15.38 -27.79
C VAL A 649 17.25 14.45 -26.75
N LEU A 650 16.77 14.54 -25.52
CA LEU A 650 17.12 13.56 -24.50
C LEU A 650 16.45 12.23 -24.81
N ASN A 651 17.16 11.14 -24.51
CA ASN A 651 16.64 9.77 -24.57
C ASN A 651 16.84 9.09 -23.23
N ARG A 652 15.75 8.69 -22.60
CA ARG A 652 15.73 8.00 -21.31
C ARG A 652 15.64 6.50 -21.54
N VAL A 653 16.69 5.77 -21.15
CA VAL A 653 16.79 4.32 -21.41
C VAL A 653 16.74 3.57 -20.09
N TYR A 654 15.86 2.56 -19.97
CA TYR A 654 15.92 1.62 -18.86
C TYR A 654 16.98 0.56 -19.13
N SER A 655 17.87 0.30 -18.17
CA SER A 655 18.84 -0.80 -18.28
C SER A 655 19.27 -1.33 -16.93
N ASN A 656 19.89 -2.52 -16.92
CA ASN A 656 20.56 -3.06 -15.74
C ASN A 656 21.92 -2.38 -15.57
N VAL A 657 22.08 -1.54 -14.57
CA VAL A 657 23.26 -0.67 -14.39
C VAL A 657 24.26 -1.14 -13.31
N GLY A 658 23.96 -2.23 -12.60
CA GLY A 658 24.89 -2.72 -11.56
C GLY A 658 24.22 -3.14 -10.26
N LYS A 659 24.69 -2.61 -9.14
CA LYS A 659 24.20 -2.95 -7.79
C LYS A 659 23.86 -1.70 -7.00
N SER A 660 22.96 -1.84 -5.99
CA SER A 660 22.71 -0.77 -5.02
C SER A 660 22.67 -1.29 -3.60
N ASN A 661 23.01 -0.42 -2.66
CA ASN A 661 22.93 -0.66 -1.24
C ASN A 661 22.10 0.46 -0.59
N ALA A 662 21.29 0.11 0.40
CA ALA A 662 20.61 1.07 1.24
C ALA A 662 20.70 0.62 2.70
N PHE A 663 21.09 1.53 3.58
CA PHE A 663 21.05 1.34 5.03
C PHE A 663 20.19 2.45 5.63
N GLY A 664 19.17 2.07 6.40
CA GLY A 664 18.22 3.07 6.92
C GLY A 664 17.72 2.77 8.32
N LEU A 665 17.13 3.80 8.91
CA LEU A 665 16.43 3.79 10.19
C LEU A 665 15.05 4.40 10.01
N GLU A 666 14.03 3.63 10.31
CA GLU A 666 12.64 4.05 10.38
C GLU A 666 12.21 4.18 11.83
N ILE A 667 11.57 5.28 12.18
CA ILE A 667 11.02 5.55 13.51
C ILE A 667 9.53 5.84 13.34
N GLY A 668 8.70 5.19 14.13
CA GLY A 668 7.27 5.46 14.25
C GLY A 668 6.90 5.76 15.70
N ALA A 669 6.08 6.79 15.88
CA ALA A 669 5.56 7.15 17.19
C ALA A 669 4.06 7.39 17.10
N GLN A 670 3.28 6.64 17.86
CA GLN A 670 1.89 6.94 18.13
C GLN A 670 1.81 7.51 19.53
N LEU A 671 1.41 8.77 19.66
CA LEU A 671 1.35 9.50 20.92
C LEU A 671 -0.10 9.87 21.19
N GLN A 672 -0.59 9.59 22.40
CA GLN A 672 -1.92 10.01 22.85
C GLN A 672 -1.81 10.67 24.24
N PRO A 673 -1.27 11.92 24.31
CA PRO A 673 -1.06 12.61 25.57
C PRO A 673 -2.34 12.82 26.36
N THR A 674 -3.47 12.96 25.66
CA THR A 674 -4.81 13.07 26.24
C THR A 674 -5.83 12.32 25.40
N LYS A 675 -7.03 12.05 25.94
CA LYS A 675 -8.14 11.45 25.15
C LYS A 675 -8.58 12.31 23.95
N LYS A 676 -8.24 13.61 23.95
CA LYS A 676 -8.60 14.56 22.89
C LYS A 676 -7.52 14.73 21.84
N TRP A 677 -6.27 14.38 22.15
CA TRP A 677 -5.13 14.60 21.28
C TRP A 677 -4.43 13.29 20.93
N SER A 678 -4.36 12.97 19.65
CA SER A 678 -3.57 11.86 19.13
C SER A 678 -2.66 12.35 18.02
N THR A 679 -1.39 11.93 18.06
CA THR A 679 -0.40 12.23 17.04
C THR A 679 0.23 10.94 16.57
N PHE A 680 0.34 10.79 15.27
CA PHE A 680 1.11 9.76 14.63
C PHE A 680 2.25 10.41 13.84
N LEU A 681 3.47 10.05 14.16
CA LEU A 681 4.70 10.51 13.50
C LEU A 681 5.42 9.30 12.93
N GLY A 682 5.77 9.37 11.66
CA GLY A 682 6.67 8.44 10.99
C GLY A 682 7.84 9.19 10.38
N ALA A 683 9.05 8.71 10.57
CA ALA A 683 10.26 9.26 9.96
C ALA A 683 11.12 8.12 9.44
N ASN A 684 11.75 8.33 8.30
CA ASN A 684 12.69 7.39 7.70
C ASN A 684 13.91 8.15 7.19
N VAL A 685 15.09 7.74 7.63
CA VAL A 685 16.37 8.25 7.13
C VAL A 685 17.16 7.08 6.58
N TYR A 686 17.70 7.21 5.39
CA TYR A 686 18.52 6.16 4.79
C TYR A 686 19.61 6.72 3.89
N SER A 687 20.77 6.08 3.92
CA SER A 687 21.79 6.22 2.91
C SER A 687 21.49 5.26 1.75
N TYR A 688 21.59 5.74 0.53
CA TYR A 688 21.37 4.96 -0.69
C TYR A 688 22.53 5.20 -1.65
N GLY A 689 23.12 4.13 -2.15
CA GLY A 689 24.17 4.18 -3.14
C GLY A 689 23.92 3.24 -4.31
N ILE A 690 24.18 3.71 -5.52
CA ILE A 690 24.28 2.90 -6.75
C ILE A 690 25.74 2.88 -7.17
N ASP A 691 26.19 1.71 -7.65
CA ASP A 691 27.50 1.50 -8.24
C ASP A 691 27.32 0.68 -9.52
N GLY A 692 27.48 1.34 -10.66
CA GLY A 692 27.21 0.73 -11.94
C GLY A 692 27.75 1.47 -13.14
N LEU A 693 27.68 0.79 -14.27
CA LEU A 693 28.06 1.31 -15.57
C LEU A 693 26.98 0.93 -16.57
N PHE A 694 26.61 1.86 -17.42
CA PHE A 694 25.72 1.66 -18.55
C PHE A 694 26.45 2.03 -19.84
N THR A 695 26.55 1.07 -20.75
CA THR A 695 27.17 1.27 -22.07
C THR A 695 26.05 1.32 -23.11
N PHE A 696 26.00 2.37 -23.89
CA PHE A 696 24.93 2.59 -24.86
C PHE A 696 25.54 2.93 -26.23
N GLU A 697 25.10 2.19 -27.25
CA GLU A 697 25.44 2.50 -28.65
C GLU A 697 24.42 3.49 -29.19
N HIS A 698 24.88 4.69 -29.52
CA HIS A 698 24.08 5.76 -30.09
C HIS A 698 23.81 5.52 -31.58
N ARG A 699 22.80 6.20 -32.14
CA ARG A 699 22.47 6.12 -33.57
C ARG A 699 23.60 6.62 -34.49
N ASP A 700 24.54 7.40 -33.98
CA ASP A 700 25.77 7.79 -34.68
C ASP A 700 26.81 6.63 -34.78
N GLY A 701 26.48 5.45 -34.25
CA GLY A 701 27.36 4.27 -34.21
C GLY A 701 28.45 4.37 -33.13
N ILE A 702 28.43 5.42 -32.29
CA ILE A 702 29.43 5.61 -31.24
C ILE A 702 28.89 5.04 -29.93
N THR A 703 29.62 4.12 -29.37
CA THR A 703 29.36 3.57 -28.03
C THR A 703 29.88 4.52 -26.95
N ARG A 704 29.03 4.88 -25.99
CA ARG A 704 29.39 5.75 -24.86
C ARG A 704 29.09 5.09 -23.54
N ASP A 705 29.97 5.30 -22.59
CA ASP A 705 29.83 4.82 -21.21
C ASP A 705 29.24 5.90 -20.32
N TYR A 706 28.22 5.50 -19.56
CA TYR A 706 27.56 6.33 -18.55
C TYR A 706 27.80 5.70 -17.18
N VAL A 707 28.63 6.35 -16.38
CA VAL A 707 28.85 5.95 -14.98
C VAL A 707 27.58 6.27 -14.22
N VAL A 708 26.95 5.25 -13.63
CA VAL A 708 25.75 5.35 -12.81
C VAL A 708 26.17 5.16 -11.37
N ALA A 709 26.79 6.18 -10.80
CA ALA A 709 27.25 6.16 -9.43
C ALA A 709 26.60 7.31 -8.68
N THR A 710 25.91 7.00 -7.58
CA THR A 710 25.35 8.01 -6.68
C THR A 710 25.45 7.54 -5.26
N GLU A 711 25.60 8.48 -4.36
CA GLU A 711 25.48 8.29 -2.92
C GLU A 711 24.66 9.46 -2.37
N ALA A 712 23.57 9.12 -1.68
CA ALA A 712 22.65 10.11 -1.13
C ALA A 712 22.16 9.68 0.25
N THR A 713 21.98 10.62 1.14
CA THR A 713 21.24 10.44 2.39
C THR A 713 19.88 11.11 2.23
N ILE A 714 18.82 10.32 2.36
CA ILE A 714 17.44 10.74 2.11
C ILE A 714 16.68 10.69 3.43
N PHE A 715 15.90 11.72 3.68
CA PHE A 715 15.00 11.82 4.84
C PHE A 715 13.56 11.98 4.36
N SER A 716 12.64 11.24 4.96
CA SER A 716 11.20 11.44 4.78
C SER A 716 10.46 11.42 6.10
N MET A 717 9.38 12.18 6.19
CA MET A 717 8.58 12.30 7.42
C MET A 717 7.09 12.40 7.08
N ASN A 718 6.26 11.73 7.87
CA ASN A 718 4.81 11.78 7.82
C ASN A 718 4.29 12.12 9.23
N LEU A 719 3.68 13.28 9.38
CA LEU A 719 3.04 13.72 10.62
C LEU A 719 1.52 13.73 10.43
N ASN A 720 0.81 13.19 11.40
CA ASN A 720 -0.65 13.24 11.48
C ASN A 720 -1.05 13.56 12.92
N ALA A 721 -1.56 14.76 13.14
CA ALA A 721 -1.97 15.23 14.45
C ALA A 721 -3.47 15.52 14.45
N THR A 722 -4.22 14.88 15.36
CA THR A 722 -5.67 15.03 15.49
C THR A 722 -6.01 15.57 16.86
N TYR A 723 -6.84 16.62 16.89
CA TYR A 723 -7.42 17.21 18.10
C TYR A 723 -8.94 17.14 18.07
N SER A 724 -9.54 16.44 19.02
CA SER A 724 -10.99 16.32 19.21
C SER A 724 -11.45 17.39 20.20
N PHE A 725 -11.99 18.50 19.68
CA PHE A 725 -12.43 19.62 20.54
C PHE A 725 -13.85 19.40 21.08
N TRP A 726 -14.68 18.59 20.37
CA TRP A 726 -15.96 18.07 20.85
C TRP A 726 -16.02 16.55 20.66
N GLU A 727 -16.97 15.88 21.31
CA GLU A 727 -17.16 14.43 21.20
C GLU A 727 -17.40 13.96 19.73
N ASN A 728 -17.99 14.83 18.92
CA ASN A 728 -18.36 14.55 17.54
C ASN A 728 -17.65 15.45 16.52
N ALA A 729 -16.62 16.20 16.91
CA ALA A 729 -15.87 17.06 16.01
C ALA A 729 -14.37 17.04 16.32
N SER A 730 -13.56 16.98 15.27
CA SER A 730 -12.10 16.93 15.35
C SER A 730 -11.45 17.67 14.19
N LEU A 731 -10.29 18.25 14.47
CA LEU A 731 -9.39 18.86 13.51
C LEU A 731 -8.17 17.95 13.36
N GLN A 732 -7.75 17.69 12.13
CA GLN A 732 -6.56 16.92 11.81
C GLN A 732 -5.64 17.73 10.92
N PHE A 733 -4.39 17.85 11.33
CA PHE A 733 -3.30 18.39 10.51
C PHE A 733 -2.41 17.24 10.05
N THR A 734 -2.03 17.23 8.78
CA THR A 734 -1.07 16.27 8.23
C THR A 734 0.02 17.01 7.48
N PHE A 735 1.24 16.50 7.59
CA PHE A 735 2.41 17.02 6.91
C PHE A 735 3.28 15.87 6.41
N ASN A 736 3.48 15.82 5.10
CA ASN A 736 4.37 14.86 4.46
C ASN A 736 5.57 15.62 3.88
N TYR A 737 6.76 15.12 4.13
CA TYR A 737 8.02 15.72 3.69
C TYR A 737 8.96 14.67 3.13
N MET A 738 9.63 15.00 2.05
CA MET A 738 10.74 14.26 1.46
C MET A 738 11.89 15.25 1.17
N SER A 739 13.09 14.92 1.65
CA SER A 739 14.27 15.76 1.43
C SER A 739 14.71 15.71 -0.03
N GLN A 740 15.52 16.70 -0.41
CA GLN A 740 16.31 16.62 -1.64
C GLN A 740 17.09 15.30 -1.70
N THR A 741 17.23 14.75 -2.88
CA THR A 741 17.97 13.51 -3.13
C THR A 741 18.81 13.61 -4.39
N ASN A 742 20.01 13.04 -4.36
CA ASN A 742 20.82 12.86 -5.54
C ASN A 742 20.32 11.63 -6.33
N THR A 743 20.19 11.78 -7.61
CA THR A 743 19.89 10.69 -8.56
C THR A 743 21.19 10.22 -9.24
N ALA A 744 21.10 9.19 -10.08
CA ALA A 744 22.27 8.70 -10.81
C ALA A 744 22.92 9.74 -11.74
N GLN A 745 22.17 10.75 -12.17
CA GLN A 745 22.62 11.77 -13.13
C GLN A 745 22.13 13.18 -12.74
N GLY A 746 21.93 13.46 -11.45
CA GLY A 746 21.44 14.77 -11.04
C GLY A 746 20.82 14.76 -9.64
N GLU A 747 19.76 15.56 -9.48
CA GLU A 747 19.08 15.72 -8.19
C GLU A 747 17.60 16.01 -8.35
N ASP A 748 16.81 15.57 -7.37
CA ASP A 748 15.42 15.97 -7.17
C ASP A 748 15.34 16.84 -5.92
N SER A 749 14.67 17.99 -6.00
CA SER A 749 14.51 18.87 -4.85
C SER A 749 13.63 18.26 -3.76
N GLU A 750 13.62 18.85 -2.59
CA GLU A 750 12.68 18.53 -1.54
C GLU A 750 11.23 18.74 -2.01
N PHE A 751 10.32 17.96 -1.42
CA PHE A 751 8.89 18.05 -1.67
C PHE A 751 8.10 17.85 -0.38
N TYR A 752 7.05 18.65 -0.15
CA TYR A 752 6.21 18.53 1.04
C TYR A 752 4.77 18.96 0.77
N THR A 753 3.84 18.40 1.53
CA THR A 753 2.40 18.64 1.40
C THR A 753 1.75 18.80 2.79
N PRO A 754 1.42 20.03 3.22
CA PRO A 754 0.62 20.27 4.41
C PRO A 754 -0.89 20.18 4.07
N ASN A 755 -1.67 19.56 4.97
CA ASN A 755 -3.12 19.47 4.79
C ASN A 755 -3.84 19.66 6.13
N LEU A 756 -5.06 20.17 6.08
CA LEU A 756 -5.95 20.33 7.22
C LEU A 756 -7.31 19.68 6.93
N ALA A 757 -7.88 18.96 7.89
CA ALA A 757 -9.20 18.36 7.76
C ALA A 757 -10.05 18.62 9.01
N LEU A 758 -11.24 19.17 8.82
CA LEU A 758 -12.24 19.39 9.86
C LEU A 758 -13.35 18.35 9.69
N LYS A 759 -13.50 17.47 10.67
CA LYS A 759 -14.55 16.45 10.68
C LYS A 759 -15.63 16.80 11.70
N LYS A 760 -16.89 16.64 11.29
CA LYS A 760 -18.07 16.72 12.16
C LYS A 760 -19.00 15.53 11.89
N SER A 761 -19.43 14.87 12.97
CA SER A 761 -20.39 13.77 12.92
C SER A 761 -21.76 14.25 13.38
N PHE A 762 -22.80 13.84 12.66
CA PHE A 762 -24.21 14.16 12.90
C PHE A 762 -25.02 12.86 13.01
N LEU A 763 -26.28 12.98 13.45
CA LEU A 763 -27.24 11.86 13.50
C LEU A 763 -26.64 10.64 14.24
N GLN A 764 -26.04 10.87 15.40
CA GLN A 764 -25.39 9.82 16.23
C GLN A 764 -24.31 9.04 15.45
N GLY A 765 -23.53 9.73 14.60
CA GLY A 765 -22.44 9.14 13.82
C GLY A 765 -22.87 8.50 12.49
N LYS A 766 -24.17 8.54 12.13
CA LYS A 766 -24.63 8.02 10.82
C LYS A 766 -24.20 8.92 9.66
N LEU A 767 -24.17 10.23 9.84
CA LEU A 767 -23.70 11.19 8.86
C LEU A 767 -22.38 11.79 9.34
N ASN A 768 -21.33 11.70 8.52
CA ASN A 768 -20.04 12.34 8.76
C ASN A 768 -19.77 13.33 7.63
N ALA A 769 -19.44 14.56 7.98
CA ALA A 769 -18.97 15.58 7.06
C ALA A 769 -17.50 15.86 7.34
N VAL A 770 -16.67 15.89 6.30
CA VAL A 770 -15.25 16.24 6.38
C VAL A 770 -14.94 17.32 5.36
N LEU A 771 -14.62 18.50 5.84
CA LEU A 771 -14.07 19.60 5.04
C LEU A 771 -12.54 19.44 5.04
N GLN A 772 -11.95 19.39 3.86
CA GLN A 772 -10.51 19.20 3.67
C GLN A 772 -9.93 20.40 2.94
N TRP A 773 -8.81 20.90 3.44
CA TRP A 773 -7.93 21.86 2.80
C TRP A 773 -6.60 21.16 2.54
N GLN A 774 -6.33 20.85 1.30
CA GLN A 774 -5.21 20.04 0.87
C GLN A 774 -4.17 20.91 0.17
N ASN A 775 -2.91 20.56 0.34
CA ASN A 775 -1.81 21.24 -0.31
C ASN A 775 -1.75 22.73 0.05
N MET A 776 -1.88 23.04 1.36
CA MET A 776 -1.96 24.42 1.83
C MET A 776 -0.70 25.21 1.46
N ASP A 777 -0.88 26.39 0.90
CA ASP A 777 0.22 27.35 0.80
C ASP A 777 0.44 28.01 2.17
N MET A 778 1.54 27.64 2.84
CA MET A 778 1.87 28.18 4.16
C MET A 778 2.61 29.52 4.09
N GLY A 779 2.98 29.98 2.90
CA GLY A 779 3.74 31.24 2.71
C GLY A 779 5.16 31.26 3.28
N LEU A 780 5.58 30.17 3.93
CA LEU A 780 6.88 30.05 4.61
C LEU A 780 7.94 29.37 3.75
N LEU A 781 7.51 28.48 2.90
CA LEU A 781 8.35 27.63 2.06
C LEU A 781 7.64 27.49 0.71
N LYS A 782 8.37 27.21 -0.36
CA LYS A 782 7.77 26.84 -1.64
C LYS A 782 7.15 25.45 -1.53
N SER A 783 5.90 25.41 -1.12
CA SER A 783 5.12 24.16 -1.08
C SER A 783 4.75 23.73 -2.50
N ASN A 784 4.69 22.43 -2.71
CA ASN A 784 4.17 21.85 -3.96
C ASN A 784 4.98 22.18 -5.22
N GLU A 785 6.22 22.58 -5.08
CA GLU A 785 7.18 22.66 -6.16
C GLU A 785 8.17 21.50 -6.07
N GLN A 786 8.40 20.83 -7.20
CA GLN A 786 9.43 19.80 -7.32
C GLN A 786 10.30 20.08 -8.53
N ARG A 787 11.58 20.34 -8.28
CA ARG A 787 12.56 20.53 -9.34
C ARG A 787 13.35 19.26 -9.55
N ILE A 788 13.37 18.80 -10.80
CA ILE A 788 14.16 17.66 -11.25
C ILE A 788 15.28 18.20 -12.11
N THR A 789 16.51 17.97 -11.72
CA THR A 789 17.71 18.36 -12.47
C THR A 789 18.45 17.11 -12.91
N THR A 790 18.83 17.05 -14.18
CA THR A 790 19.61 15.92 -14.72
C THR A 790 20.70 16.47 -15.61
N PHE A 791 21.93 15.96 -15.47
CA PHE A 791 23.04 16.44 -16.27
C PHE A 791 24.09 15.36 -16.53
N LYS A 792 24.81 15.54 -17.64
CA LYS A 792 26.08 14.89 -17.92
C LYS A 792 27.04 15.97 -18.44
N PRO A 793 28.16 16.21 -17.74
CA PRO A 793 29.12 17.22 -18.15
C PRO A 793 29.59 17.03 -19.59
N GLY A 794 29.52 18.12 -20.40
CA GLY A 794 29.94 18.10 -21.80
C GLY A 794 28.92 17.50 -22.77
N GLU A 795 27.76 17.05 -22.33
CA GLU A 795 26.69 16.52 -23.20
C GLU A 795 25.37 17.24 -23.00
N PHE A 796 24.84 17.27 -21.78
CA PHE A 796 23.55 17.91 -21.52
C PHE A 796 23.39 18.37 -20.06
N TYR A 797 22.49 19.35 -19.90
CA TYR A 797 21.90 19.76 -18.62
C TYR A 797 20.42 20.01 -18.86
N THR A 798 19.58 19.49 -17.98
CA THR A 798 18.13 19.76 -18.01
C THR A 798 17.63 20.01 -16.60
N THR A 799 16.73 20.97 -16.47
CA THR A 799 15.97 21.22 -15.25
C THR A 799 14.50 21.36 -15.59
N THR A 800 13.67 20.76 -14.77
CA THR A 800 12.21 20.87 -14.87
C THR A 800 11.66 21.12 -13.47
N ASN A 801 10.94 22.23 -13.29
CA ASN A 801 10.26 22.57 -12.06
C ASN A 801 8.76 22.37 -12.29
N TYR A 802 8.16 21.44 -11.54
CA TYR A 802 6.73 21.21 -11.51
C TYR A 802 6.11 21.97 -10.35
N ARG A 803 5.15 22.83 -10.64
CA ARG A 803 4.36 23.58 -9.66
C ARG A 803 2.97 22.98 -9.62
N TYR A 804 2.66 22.31 -8.49
CA TYR A 804 1.38 21.63 -8.29
C TYR A 804 0.37 22.56 -7.62
N GLU A 805 -0.91 22.33 -7.91
CA GLU A 805 -2.00 23.12 -7.34
C GLU A 805 -1.96 23.15 -5.81
N VAL A 806 -2.05 24.35 -5.24
CA VAL A 806 -2.17 24.59 -3.81
C VAL A 806 -3.61 24.91 -3.41
N ASP A 807 -3.89 24.89 -2.10
CA ASP A 807 -5.14 25.33 -1.49
C ASP A 807 -6.40 24.65 -2.04
N MET A 808 -6.30 23.36 -2.33
CA MET A 808 -7.43 22.56 -2.80
C MET A 808 -8.43 22.31 -1.66
N VAL A 809 -9.65 22.80 -1.80
CA VAL A 809 -10.72 22.61 -0.81
C VAL A 809 -11.76 21.61 -1.32
N SER A 810 -12.15 20.65 -0.48
CA SER A 810 -13.21 19.69 -0.79
C SER A 810 -14.05 19.33 0.43
N LEU A 811 -15.33 19.00 0.18
CA LEU A 811 -16.28 18.51 1.18
C LEU A 811 -16.62 17.05 0.88
N ASN A 812 -16.48 16.19 1.89
CA ASN A 812 -16.86 14.78 1.82
C ASN A 812 -18.00 14.51 2.80
N LEU A 813 -19.09 13.90 2.32
CA LEU A 813 -20.23 13.48 3.11
C LEU A 813 -20.33 11.96 3.06
N SER A 814 -20.38 11.31 4.23
CA SER A 814 -20.52 9.86 4.37
C SER A 814 -21.75 9.54 5.18
N TYR A 815 -22.72 8.84 4.57
CA TYR A 815 -23.94 8.42 5.25
C TYR A 815 -24.02 6.90 5.34
N THR A 816 -24.24 6.40 6.58
CA THR A 816 -24.43 4.98 6.86
C THR A 816 -25.90 4.72 7.18
N PHE A 817 -26.57 3.94 6.35
CA PHE A 817 -27.99 3.62 6.52
C PHE A 817 -28.13 2.55 7.61
N ASN A 818 -28.10 1.43 7.63
CA ASN A 818 -28.36 0.42 8.66
C ASN A 818 -27.05 0.02 9.38
N GLY A 819 -26.37 0.98 10.01
CA GLY A 819 -25.24 0.65 10.87
C GLY A 819 -25.73 -0.06 12.12
N ALA A 820 -25.48 -1.34 12.28
CA ALA A 820 -25.47 -1.95 13.59
C ALA A 820 -24.51 -1.14 14.47
N LYS A 821 -24.94 -0.73 15.65
CA LYS A 821 -24.14 0.08 16.62
C LYS A 821 -22.85 -0.59 17.09
N ASN A 822 -22.48 -1.72 16.55
CA ASN A 822 -21.34 -2.52 16.97
C ASN A 822 -20.15 -2.29 16.06
N LYS A 823 -19.08 -1.83 16.68
CA LYS A 823 -17.74 -1.71 16.10
C LYS A 823 -17.38 -3.03 15.43
N SER A 824 -16.96 -2.96 14.17
CA SER A 824 -16.32 -4.10 13.52
C SER A 824 -15.14 -4.53 14.38
N LYS A 825 -15.24 -5.69 15.05
CA LYS A 825 -14.03 -6.41 15.42
C LYS A 825 -13.27 -6.63 14.12
N PHE A 826 -11.96 -6.45 14.11
CA PHE A 826 -11.15 -6.91 12.98
C PHE A 826 -11.67 -8.30 12.64
N ILE A 827 -12.16 -8.48 11.43
CA ILE A 827 -12.34 -9.82 10.90
C ILE A 827 -10.94 -10.39 11.00
N LYS A 828 -10.78 -11.39 11.88
CA LYS A 828 -9.54 -12.12 11.98
C LYS A 828 -9.16 -12.43 10.54
N SER A 829 -8.01 -11.90 10.08
CA SER A 829 -7.43 -12.42 8.85
C SER A 829 -7.43 -13.94 9.01
N GLU A 830 -7.48 -14.71 7.95
CA GLU A 830 -7.39 -16.19 8.04
C GLU A 830 -6.16 -16.65 8.86
N PHE A 831 -5.25 -15.73 9.16
CA PHE A 831 -4.16 -15.80 10.13
C PHE A 831 -4.67 -15.20 11.46
N GLY A 832 -5.42 -16.02 12.22
CA GLY A 832 -6.08 -15.60 13.45
C GLY A 832 -5.11 -15.17 14.52
N GLU A 833 -5.53 -14.20 15.37
CA GLU A 833 -4.83 -13.75 16.58
C GLU A 833 -4.55 -14.87 17.61
N LYS A 834 -5.08 -16.08 17.41
CA LYS A 834 -4.83 -17.25 18.26
C LYS A 834 -3.64 -18.10 17.83
N GLU A 835 -2.99 -17.78 16.73
CA GLU A 835 -1.83 -18.54 16.27
C GLU A 835 -0.48 -17.85 16.57
N PHE A 836 -0.54 -16.71 17.29
CA PHE A 836 0.67 -16.01 17.76
C PHE A 836 0.49 -15.50 19.21
#